data_965361aaace7c7b3813e480806996598
#
_entry.id   965361aaace7c7b3813e480806996598
#
_cell.length_a   1.000
_cell.length_b   1.000
_cell.length_c   1.000
_cell.angle_alpha   90.00
_cell.angle_beta   90.00
_cell.angle_gamma   90.00
#
_symmetry.space_group_name_H-M   'P 1'
#
loop_
_entity.id
_entity.type
_entity.pdbx_description
1 polymer ?
#
loop_
_entity_poly.entity_id
_entity_poly.type
_entity_poly.pdbx_seq_one_letter_code
_entity_poly.pdbx_strand_id
1 'polypeptide(L)'
;MGNDRDPRDYVFTDRGYASVAALKKEYCSGCGACANVCEYGAIRMIHDRDGFLVPEIDGSKCVNCGKCRRACPVLSPVYDTNPNPRCYAVMAKDDTRGKSTAGGAFGVIAEKVIRDGGYVCGAQLMDDLTTKYTIVNTMDDLDKIRGTKYVQSDTGDTFTRVRELLENGEKVLFAGCPCQVAGLKGALENKKYDGLLTLDVVCHGTPSQKVFEKYIDDVYGRENVKDFSFRTKKYGYSCFNQEAHLKDGRDIPSNFLADPYEKCMHRSIALKDICGDCPFAQTPRQGDFTAGDLFSARRFGQQCADGKGTSMLLTNTAKAEHMLEEIKGDCKLCQEIDFAKVKGRNRFGRFMNIPKASRRWLYNCMDYQPFDKVVKYADEKRYDVGIIGLWYGRNYGSMATYYALHQILTRKYHLSVLMIENPIKPEGEKHIQVARDYYDVSRRRDLKDMASLNARCDSFIVGSDQLWNIWLSRPYKQMYYLDFVDEYRKRIAYGTSFGIEYKGTEEEKLISGAELRKFDHVSVRDDYSKQACAELFGVNDAVKVLDPTLICPVEEYRELEERSTMKDEKNYILAYILDTNEEIGRYLEQLSIAKKKKILLLLDEPPWLWDEKYERLKLSGCANIVIKDHIGLYEWLWYFSHAQSVVTDSFHGTIFSIINKKPFLTLSNARRGAQRFVSLLKPLELEDRLFQKPEDICRHANCLKELDYTRADELLGQMQRESFAWLENALFSPKKVHGYTVYDIQDARTDK
;
A
#
# COMPACT_ATOMS: atom_id res chain seq x y z
N MET A 1 5.39 -1.61 -20.75
CA MET A 1 3.97 -1.62 -20.43
C MET A 1 3.68 -0.29 -19.81
N GLY A 2 2.93 0.58 -20.49
CA GLY A 2 2.51 1.87 -19.97
C GLY A 2 1.52 1.63 -18.83
N ASN A 3 1.53 2.53 -17.86
CA ASN A 3 0.57 2.49 -16.78
C ASN A 3 -0.75 3.09 -17.31
N ASP A 4 -1.60 2.25 -17.90
CA ASP A 4 -2.96 2.61 -18.29
C ASP A 4 -3.91 2.63 -17.07
N ARG A 5 -3.43 3.13 -15.91
CA ARG A 5 -4.32 3.32 -14.77
C ARG A 5 -5.30 4.44 -15.08
N ASP A 6 -6.57 4.09 -15.00
CA ASP A 6 -7.66 5.03 -15.15
C ASP A 6 -7.56 6.12 -14.06
N PRO A 7 -7.68 7.42 -14.40
CA PRO A 7 -7.74 8.49 -13.41
C PRO A 7 -8.78 8.25 -12.30
N ARG A 8 -9.78 7.43 -12.53
CA ARG A 8 -10.78 7.00 -11.55
C ARG A 8 -10.22 6.17 -10.41
N ASP A 9 -9.08 5.48 -10.60
CA ASP A 9 -8.42 4.69 -9.54
C ASP A 9 -7.91 5.56 -8.39
N TYR A 10 -7.76 6.86 -8.61
CA TYR A 10 -7.29 7.83 -7.62
C TYR A 10 -8.40 8.54 -6.84
N VAL A 11 -9.68 8.20 -7.08
CA VAL A 11 -10.83 8.90 -6.51
C VAL A 11 -11.45 8.11 -5.34
N PHE A 12 -11.83 8.81 -4.27
CA PHE A 12 -12.43 8.20 -3.08
C PHE A 12 -13.86 7.70 -3.28
N THR A 13 -14.62 8.40 -4.12
CA THR A 13 -16.03 8.10 -4.34
C THR A 13 -16.45 8.49 -5.73
N ASP A 14 -17.27 7.67 -6.36
CA ASP A 14 -17.88 7.91 -7.67
C ASP A 14 -18.95 9.00 -7.66
N ARG A 15 -19.29 9.55 -6.52
CA ARG A 15 -20.48 10.40 -6.40
C ARG A 15 -20.14 11.82 -5.95
N GLY A 16 -20.07 12.73 -6.94
CA GLY A 16 -20.57 14.07 -6.76
C GLY A 16 -19.63 15.14 -6.22
N TYR A 17 -18.34 14.88 -5.95
CA TYR A 17 -17.44 15.97 -5.59
C TYR A 17 -16.88 16.63 -6.83
N ALA A 18 -17.35 17.85 -7.12
CA ALA A 18 -16.80 18.69 -8.18
C ALA A 18 -15.39 19.21 -7.84
N SER A 19 -14.95 19.12 -6.58
CA SER A 19 -13.69 19.68 -6.08
C SER A 19 -12.54 18.66 -6.02
N VAL A 20 -11.34 19.16 -5.70
CA VAL A 20 -10.14 18.33 -5.46
C VAL A 20 -10.27 17.45 -4.20
N ALA A 21 -11.31 17.63 -3.38
CA ALA A 21 -11.64 16.73 -2.27
C ALA A 21 -11.90 15.28 -2.72
N ALA A 22 -12.25 15.08 -4.00
CA ALA A 22 -12.40 13.75 -4.58
C ALA A 22 -11.06 12.96 -4.63
N LEU A 23 -9.91 13.62 -4.60
CA LEU A 23 -8.60 12.97 -4.65
C LEU A 23 -8.25 12.37 -3.28
N LYS A 24 -7.88 11.09 -3.27
CA LYS A 24 -7.30 10.45 -2.08
C LYS A 24 -5.98 11.13 -1.71
N LYS A 25 -5.75 11.35 -0.41
CA LYS A 25 -4.59 12.11 0.09
C LYS A 25 -3.24 11.49 -0.34
N GLU A 26 -3.15 10.18 -0.36
CA GLU A 26 -1.96 9.44 -0.79
C GLU A 26 -1.58 9.69 -2.25
N TYR A 27 -2.54 10.08 -3.11
CA TYR A 27 -2.29 10.42 -4.52
C TYR A 27 -2.14 11.92 -4.77
N CYS A 28 -2.21 12.75 -3.74
CA CYS A 28 -1.93 14.16 -3.88
C CYS A 28 -0.43 14.41 -4.03
N SER A 29 -0.02 15.07 -5.12
CA SER A 29 1.39 15.44 -5.33
C SER A 29 1.84 16.66 -4.50
N GLY A 30 0.89 17.43 -3.95
CA GLY A 30 1.18 18.66 -3.21
C GLY A 30 1.68 19.80 -4.10
N CYS A 31 1.31 19.81 -5.38
CA CYS A 31 1.81 20.79 -6.37
C CYS A 31 1.26 22.21 -6.20
N GLY A 32 0.22 22.44 -5.39
CA GLY A 32 -0.36 23.77 -5.16
C GLY A 32 -1.33 24.29 -6.23
N ALA A 33 -1.53 23.60 -7.36
CA ALA A 33 -2.37 24.07 -8.46
C ALA A 33 -3.81 24.41 -8.01
N CYS A 34 -4.40 23.55 -7.17
CA CYS A 34 -5.78 23.73 -6.69
C CYS A 34 -5.96 24.99 -5.85
N ALA A 35 -4.96 25.37 -5.04
CA ALA A 35 -4.99 26.61 -4.26
C ALA A 35 -4.86 27.84 -5.14
N ASN A 36 -3.97 27.81 -6.15
CA ASN A 36 -3.71 28.93 -7.06
C ASN A 36 -4.87 29.25 -8.03
N VAL A 37 -5.78 28.29 -8.29
CA VAL A 37 -6.97 28.54 -9.15
C VAL A 37 -8.22 28.86 -8.37
N CYS A 38 -8.18 28.84 -7.04
CA CYS A 38 -9.37 29.05 -6.22
C CYS A 38 -9.66 30.54 -6.01
N GLU A 39 -10.46 31.14 -6.85
CA GLU A 39 -10.85 32.56 -6.78
C GLU A 39 -11.61 32.92 -5.47
N TYR A 40 -12.18 31.93 -4.81
CA TYR A 40 -12.92 32.11 -3.55
C TYR A 40 -12.02 31.99 -2.31
N GLY A 41 -10.72 31.72 -2.47
CA GLY A 41 -9.81 31.50 -1.35
C GLY A 41 -10.24 30.34 -0.44
N ALA A 42 -10.98 29.38 -0.99
CA ALA A 42 -11.50 28.24 -0.24
C ALA A 42 -10.47 27.12 -0.05
N ILE A 43 -9.30 27.20 -0.68
CA ILE A 43 -8.28 26.15 -0.62
C ILE A 43 -6.97 26.74 -0.14
N ARG A 44 -6.42 26.18 0.93
CA ARG A 44 -5.06 26.46 1.39
C ARG A 44 -4.22 25.19 1.42
N MET A 45 -2.93 25.30 1.18
CA MET A 45 -1.99 24.19 1.34
C MET A 45 -1.58 24.14 2.81
N ILE A 46 -1.71 22.96 3.42
CA ILE A 46 -1.30 22.70 4.81
C ILE A 46 -0.34 21.52 4.84
N HIS A 47 0.46 21.42 5.89
CA HIS A 47 1.23 20.22 6.16
C HIS A 47 0.36 19.15 6.82
N ASP A 48 0.37 17.93 6.27
CA ASP A 48 -0.25 16.78 6.91
C ASP A 48 0.60 16.30 8.10
N ARG A 49 0.18 15.20 8.75
CA ARG A 49 0.90 14.62 9.89
C ARG A 49 2.36 14.27 9.55
N ASP A 50 2.61 13.81 8.33
CA ASP A 50 3.94 13.43 7.85
C ASP A 50 4.75 14.65 7.37
N GLY A 51 4.17 15.86 7.40
CA GLY A 51 4.80 17.10 6.99
C GLY A 51 4.78 17.34 5.48
N PHE A 52 3.91 16.66 4.73
CA PHE A 52 3.72 16.93 3.30
C PHE A 52 2.63 17.94 3.05
N LEU A 53 2.84 18.80 2.07
CA LEU A 53 1.81 19.74 1.60
C LEU A 53 0.63 18.99 0.97
N VAL A 54 -0.57 19.29 1.46
CA VAL A 54 -1.86 18.79 0.95
C VAL A 54 -2.90 19.92 0.99
N PRO A 55 -3.93 19.91 0.12
CA PRO A 55 -4.98 20.93 0.16
C PRO A 55 -5.92 20.69 1.33
N GLU A 56 -6.25 21.75 2.05
CA GLU A 56 -7.38 21.84 2.97
C GLU A 56 -8.45 22.74 2.36
N ILE A 57 -9.71 22.30 2.40
CA ILE A 57 -10.83 23.00 1.77
C ILE A 57 -11.76 23.55 2.85
N ASP A 58 -11.96 24.87 2.82
CA ASP A 58 -12.98 25.54 3.62
C ASP A 58 -14.34 25.37 2.95
N GLY A 59 -15.15 24.46 3.48
CA GLY A 59 -16.48 24.14 2.95
C GLY A 59 -17.46 25.34 2.98
N SER A 60 -17.22 26.35 3.85
CA SER A 60 -18.06 27.54 3.93
C SER A 60 -17.82 28.52 2.76
N LYS A 61 -16.65 28.48 2.15
CA LYS A 61 -16.26 29.30 0.99
C LYS A 61 -16.35 28.55 -0.34
N CYS A 62 -16.36 27.21 -0.30
CA CYS A 62 -16.34 26.40 -1.50
C CYS A 62 -17.71 26.37 -2.19
N VAL A 63 -17.77 26.87 -3.41
CA VAL A 63 -18.99 26.90 -4.25
C VAL A 63 -19.07 25.71 -5.24
N ASN A 64 -18.21 24.72 -5.11
CA ASN A 64 -18.16 23.51 -5.97
C ASN A 64 -18.05 23.80 -7.48
N CYS A 65 -17.36 24.84 -7.91
CA CYS A 65 -17.20 25.23 -9.31
C CYS A 65 -16.35 24.29 -10.16
N GLY A 66 -15.61 23.38 -9.54
CA GLY A 66 -14.77 22.37 -10.21
C GLY A 66 -13.43 22.86 -10.78
N LYS A 67 -13.08 24.16 -10.66
CA LYS A 67 -11.80 24.68 -11.18
C LYS A 67 -10.59 23.93 -10.63
N CYS A 68 -10.57 23.71 -9.32
CA CYS A 68 -9.48 22.98 -8.65
C CYS A 68 -9.34 21.52 -9.12
N ARG A 69 -10.45 20.86 -9.46
CA ARG A 69 -10.42 19.49 -10.01
C ARG A 69 -9.82 19.49 -11.42
N ARG A 70 -10.23 20.43 -12.26
CA ARG A 70 -9.69 20.56 -13.64
C ARG A 70 -8.21 20.95 -13.65
N ALA A 71 -7.78 21.77 -12.68
CA ALA A 71 -6.38 22.16 -12.54
C ALA A 71 -5.50 21.08 -11.90
N CYS A 72 -6.10 20.06 -11.25
CA CYS A 72 -5.33 18.99 -10.61
C CYS A 72 -4.70 18.06 -11.65
N PRO A 73 -3.37 17.97 -11.74
CA PRO A 73 -2.71 17.18 -12.77
C PRO A 73 -2.85 15.67 -12.56
N VAL A 74 -3.32 15.23 -11.39
CA VAL A 74 -3.61 13.81 -11.11
C VAL A 74 -5.04 13.47 -11.54
N LEU A 75 -6.01 14.34 -11.27
CA LEU A 75 -7.43 14.13 -11.63
C LEU A 75 -7.72 14.46 -13.10
N SER A 76 -6.93 15.34 -13.70
CA SER A 76 -7.10 15.82 -15.07
C SER A 76 -5.72 15.90 -15.76
N PRO A 77 -5.06 14.74 -15.95
CA PRO A 77 -3.71 14.71 -16.51
C PRO A 77 -3.68 15.15 -17.98
N VAL A 78 -2.63 15.89 -18.33
CA VAL A 78 -2.36 16.31 -19.72
C VAL A 78 -0.95 15.88 -20.10
N TYR A 79 -0.83 15.21 -21.25
CA TYR A 79 0.43 14.73 -21.80
C TYR A 79 0.55 15.20 -23.26
N ASP A 80 0.94 16.46 -23.43
CA ASP A 80 0.93 17.20 -24.72
C ASP A 80 2.30 17.38 -25.35
N THR A 81 3.34 16.72 -24.80
CA THR A 81 4.70 16.77 -25.33
C THR A 81 5.04 15.55 -26.19
N ASN A 82 6.20 15.59 -26.87
CA ASN A 82 6.65 14.48 -27.73
C ASN A 82 6.91 13.20 -26.90
N PRO A 83 6.27 12.07 -27.23
CA PRO A 83 6.52 10.80 -26.55
C PRO A 83 7.93 10.22 -26.83
N ASN A 84 8.58 10.65 -27.91
CA ASN A 84 9.91 10.25 -28.33
C ASN A 84 10.84 11.47 -28.44
N PRO A 85 11.23 12.08 -27.31
CA PRO A 85 12.05 13.28 -27.31
C PRO A 85 13.47 13.00 -27.81
N ARG A 86 14.11 14.03 -28.38
CA ARG A 86 15.56 13.98 -28.65
C ARG A 86 16.33 14.16 -27.33
N CYS A 87 17.46 13.53 -27.23
CA CYS A 87 18.27 13.48 -26.01
C CYS A 87 19.69 14.02 -26.28
N TYR A 88 20.19 14.83 -25.38
CA TYR A 88 21.50 15.45 -25.51
C TYR A 88 22.35 15.25 -24.24
N ALA A 89 23.64 15.00 -24.43
CA ALA A 89 24.67 15.17 -23.39
C ALA A 89 25.11 16.63 -23.38
N VAL A 90 24.91 17.30 -22.25
CA VAL A 90 25.19 18.75 -22.12
C VAL A 90 26.20 19.01 -21.00
N MET A 91 27.23 19.78 -21.34
CA MET A 91 28.16 20.40 -20.38
C MET A 91 28.15 21.89 -20.62
N ALA A 92 27.77 22.68 -19.64
CA ALA A 92 27.96 24.15 -19.67
C ALA A 92 29.44 24.54 -19.63
N LYS A 93 29.76 25.78 -19.94
CA LYS A 93 31.08 26.37 -19.65
C LYS A 93 31.39 26.33 -18.16
N ASP A 94 32.65 26.38 -17.79
CA ASP A 94 33.13 26.05 -16.45
C ASP A 94 32.49 26.90 -15.34
N ASP A 95 32.20 28.18 -15.56
CA ASP A 95 31.56 29.05 -14.57
C ASP A 95 30.16 28.61 -14.22
N THR A 96 29.29 28.45 -15.20
CA THR A 96 27.91 27.95 -15.03
C THR A 96 27.88 26.51 -14.49
N ARG A 97 28.80 25.67 -15.01
CA ARG A 97 28.92 24.28 -14.60
C ARG A 97 29.44 24.16 -13.16
N GLY A 98 30.33 25.03 -12.72
CA GLY A 98 30.85 25.07 -11.34
C GLY A 98 29.73 25.27 -10.32
N LYS A 99 28.77 26.14 -10.63
CA LYS A 99 27.59 26.45 -9.80
C LYS A 99 26.44 25.44 -9.93
N SER A 100 26.62 24.36 -10.67
CA SER A 100 25.55 23.37 -10.96
C SER A 100 25.88 22.03 -10.33
N THR A 101 24.87 21.24 -9.99
CA THR A 101 25.02 19.89 -9.41
C THR A 101 25.48 18.84 -10.42
N ALA A 102 25.25 19.07 -11.72
CA ALA A 102 25.64 18.16 -12.80
C ALA A 102 26.34 18.95 -13.94
N GLY A 103 25.98 18.73 -15.19
CA GLY A 103 26.54 19.37 -16.37
C GLY A 103 26.16 20.84 -16.59
N GLY A 104 25.15 21.36 -15.88
CA GLY A 104 24.74 22.75 -15.94
C GLY A 104 23.66 23.11 -16.96
N ALA A 105 22.92 22.15 -17.47
CA ALA A 105 21.86 22.38 -18.47
C ALA A 105 20.80 23.40 -18.03
N PHE A 106 20.30 23.31 -16.77
CA PHE A 106 19.40 24.33 -16.20
C PHE A 106 20.05 25.73 -16.21
N GLY A 107 21.33 25.82 -15.77
CA GLY A 107 22.04 27.08 -15.68
C GLY A 107 22.12 27.79 -17.02
N VAL A 108 22.50 27.08 -18.10
CA VAL A 108 22.63 27.68 -19.45
C VAL A 108 21.27 28.20 -19.94
N ILE A 109 20.19 27.45 -19.76
CA ILE A 109 18.86 27.87 -20.19
C ILE A 109 18.36 29.05 -19.36
N ALA A 110 18.56 29.05 -18.04
CA ALA A 110 18.12 30.10 -17.13
C ALA A 110 18.90 31.42 -17.38
N GLU A 111 20.20 31.33 -17.56
CA GLU A 111 21.05 32.51 -17.90
C GLU A 111 20.63 33.14 -19.23
N LYS A 112 20.27 32.34 -20.23
CA LYS A 112 19.75 32.86 -21.50
C LYS A 112 18.45 33.62 -21.33
N VAL A 113 17.51 33.06 -20.56
CA VAL A 113 16.21 33.70 -20.30
C VAL A 113 16.40 35.03 -19.58
N ILE A 114 17.29 35.12 -18.58
CA ILE A 114 17.57 36.35 -17.86
C ILE A 114 18.26 37.36 -18.80
N ARG A 115 19.24 36.94 -19.61
CA ARG A 115 19.90 37.84 -20.61
C ARG A 115 18.89 38.41 -21.61
N ASP A 116 17.84 37.66 -21.92
CA ASP A 116 16.73 38.09 -22.79
C ASP A 116 15.69 38.96 -22.06
N GLY A 117 15.95 39.36 -20.83
CA GLY A 117 15.05 40.20 -20.01
C GLY A 117 13.92 39.45 -19.33
N GLY A 118 13.91 38.11 -19.35
CA GLY A 118 12.88 37.29 -18.78
C GLY A 118 13.08 36.94 -17.31
N TYR A 119 12.15 36.14 -16.78
CA TYR A 119 12.13 35.70 -15.39
C TYR A 119 12.38 34.18 -15.31
N VAL A 120 13.00 33.75 -14.23
CA VAL A 120 13.22 32.32 -13.93
C VAL A 120 12.59 32.00 -12.60
N CYS A 121 11.79 30.93 -12.60
CA CYS A 121 11.11 30.43 -11.42
C CYS A 121 11.69 29.05 -11.03
N GLY A 122 12.09 28.89 -9.76
CA GLY A 122 12.67 27.67 -9.24
C GLY A 122 12.65 27.58 -7.72
N ALA A 123 12.99 26.41 -7.19
CA ALA A 123 13.02 26.17 -5.75
C ALA A 123 14.26 26.82 -5.09
N GLN A 124 14.07 27.51 -3.97
CA GLN A 124 15.09 28.13 -3.13
C GLN A 124 15.04 27.54 -1.72
N LEU A 125 16.19 27.32 -1.10
CA LEU A 125 16.30 27.12 0.34
C LEU A 125 16.30 28.50 0.99
N MET A 126 15.37 28.74 1.91
CA MET A 126 15.22 30.01 2.62
C MET A 126 16.12 30.05 3.87
N ASP A 127 16.30 31.22 4.48
CA ASP A 127 17.14 31.40 5.67
C ASP A 127 16.63 30.61 6.88
N ASP A 128 15.33 30.28 6.92
CA ASP A 128 14.70 29.42 7.93
C ASP A 128 14.81 27.91 7.60
N LEU A 129 15.56 27.56 6.56
CA LEU A 129 15.74 26.20 6.02
C LEU A 129 14.45 25.57 5.47
N THR A 130 13.42 26.37 5.21
CA THR A 130 12.26 25.91 4.41
C THR A 130 12.56 26.02 2.92
N THR A 131 11.89 25.20 2.10
CA THR A 131 12.05 25.24 0.64
C THR A 131 10.81 25.83 -0.02
N LYS A 132 11.00 26.93 -0.75
CA LYS A 132 9.92 27.66 -1.43
C LYS A 132 10.29 27.98 -2.87
N TYR A 133 9.28 28.17 -3.70
CA TYR A 133 9.49 28.68 -5.06
C TYR A 133 9.71 30.20 -5.03
N THR A 134 10.68 30.63 -5.82
CA THR A 134 11.04 32.05 -5.98
C THR A 134 11.13 32.38 -7.45
N ILE A 135 10.74 33.61 -7.82
CA ILE A 135 10.87 34.17 -9.17
C ILE A 135 12.00 35.18 -9.15
N VAL A 136 12.96 35.00 -10.01
CA VAL A 136 14.17 35.86 -10.13
C VAL A 136 14.36 36.34 -11.56
N ASN A 137 15.00 37.50 -11.75
CA ASN A 137 15.29 38.09 -13.06
C ASN A 137 16.69 38.71 -13.15
N THR A 138 17.58 38.45 -12.17
CA THR A 138 18.99 38.87 -12.17
C THR A 138 19.90 37.64 -12.09
N MET A 139 21.14 37.78 -12.54
CA MET A 139 22.16 36.73 -12.46
C MET A 139 22.56 36.40 -11.02
N ASP A 140 22.61 37.42 -10.15
CA ASP A 140 22.95 37.24 -8.73
C ASP A 140 21.86 36.46 -8.00
N ASP A 141 20.59 36.74 -8.27
CA ASP A 141 19.47 36.02 -7.66
C ASP A 141 19.30 34.61 -8.23
N LEU A 142 19.73 34.35 -9.47
CA LEU A 142 19.71 33.05 -10.08
C LEU A 142 20.46 32.00 -9.24
N ASP A 143 21.55 32.41 -8.57
CA ASP A 143 22.34 31.49 -7.74
C ASP A 143 21.57 30.97 -6.53
N LYS A 144 20.54 31.66 -6.03
CA LYS A 144 19.66 31.23 -4.94
C LYS A 144 18.78 30.02 -5.31
N ILE A 145 18.41 29.89 -6.59
CA ILE A 145 17.57 28.82 -7.10
C ILE A 145 18.35 27.72 -7.83
N ARG A 146 19.67 27.88 -8.00
CA ARG A 146 20.54 26.82 -8.52
C ARG A 146 20.69 25.67 -7.53
N GLY A 147 21.11 24.54 -8.03
CA GLY A 147 21.31 23.31 -7.24
C GLY A 147 20.02 22.57 -6.90
N THR A 148 20.16 21.31 -6.56
CA THR A 148 19.02 20.44 -6.17
C THR A 148 18.63 20.70 -4.73
N LYS A 149 17.32 20.65 -4.44
CA LYS A 149 16.74 20.60 -3.10
C LYS A 149 15.96 19.30 -2.99
N TYR A 150 16.47 18.36 -2.19
CA TYR A 150 15.85 17.04 -2.02
C TYR A 150 14.78 17.07 -0.93
N VAL A 151 13.88 18.05 -1.01
CA VAL A 151 12.79 18.28 -0.08
C VAL A 151 11.57 18.80 -0.86
N GLN A 152 10.34 18.51 -0.39
CA GLN A 152 9.15 19.07 -1.02
C GLN A 152 9.13 20.59 -0.87
N SER A 153 9.15 21.28 -2.01
CA SER A 153 9.15 22.75 -2.04
C SER A 153 7.73 23.29 -2.18
N ASP A 154 7.41 24.31 -1.38
CA ASP A 154 6.13 25.00 -1.43
C ASP A 154 6.10 25.97 -2.64
N THR A 155 5.09 25.80 -3.48
CA THR A 155 4.86 26.70 -4.63
C THR A 155 4.14 27.99 -4.24
N GLY A 156 3.50 28.04 -3.06
CA GLY A 156 2.76 29.23 -2.60
C GLY A 156 1.81 29.80 -3.66
N ASP A 157 1.93 31.07 -3.95
CA ASP A 157 1.19 31.81 -4.98
C ASP A 157 1.92 31.88 -6.35
N THR A 158 3.01 31.15 -6.50
CA THR A 158 3.91 31.27 -7.66
C THR A 158 3.20 31.07 -9.00
N PHE A 159 2.23 30.15 -9.07
CA PHE A 159 1.52 29.93 -10.33
C PHE A 159 0.64 31.10 -10.74
N THR A 160 0.07 31.81 -9.77
CA THR A 160 -0.67 33.05 -10.00
C THR A 160 0.25 34.14 -10.51
N ARG A 161 1.40 34.33 -9.87
CA ARG A 161 2.42 35.33 -10.29
C ARG A 161 3.01 35.03 -11.66
N VAL A 162 3.26 33.76 -11.98
CA VAL A 162 3.69 33.34 -13.33
C VAL A 162 2.61 33.69 -14.36
N ARG A 163 1.33 33.47 -14.05
CA ARG A 163 0.21 33.84 -14.93
C ARG A 163 0.24 35.36 -15.21
N GLU A 164 0.35 36.18 -14.17
CA GLU A 164 0.39 37.64 -14.27
C GLU A 164 1.55 38.13 -15.17
N LEU A 165 2.75 37.56 -15.00
CA LEU A 165 3.89 37.88 -15.85
C LEU A 165 3.63 37.51 -17.32
N LEU A 166 3.08 36.35 -17.58
CA LEU A 166 2.76 35.88 -18.94
C LEU A 166 1.65 36.72 -19.60
N GLU A 167 0.65 37.14 -18.86
CA GLU A 167 -0.43 38.02 -19.33
C GLU A 167 0.08 39.44 -19.63
N ASN A 168 1.15 39.87 -18.95
CA ASN A 168 1.87 41.10 -19.24
C ASN A 168 2.86 40.96 -20.41
N GLY A 169 2.95 39.82 -21.06
CA GLY A 169 3.81 39.55 -22.21
C GLY A 169 5.27 39.21 -21.86
N GLU A 170 5.56 38.96 -20.58
CA GLU A 170 6.88 38.62 -20.10
C GLU A 170 7.30 37.19 -20.46
N LYS A 171 8.62 36.97 -20.58
CA LYS A 171 9.20 35.63 -20.76
C LYS A 171 9.46 34.99 -19.39
N VAL A 172 8.99 33.76 -19.18
CA VAL A 172 9.17 33.04 -17.94
C VAL A 172 9.68 31.62 -18.20
N LEU A 173 10.79 31.25 -17.56
CA LEU A 173 11.22 29.85 -17.41
C LEU A 173 10.73 29.35 -16.06
N PHE A 174 9.87 28.34 -16.06
CA PHE A 174 9.49 27.61 -14.85
C PHE A 174 10.24 26.26 -14.79
N ALA A 175 11.05 26.07 -13.72
CA ALA A 175 11.82 24.85 -13.49
C ALA A 175 11.35 24.13 -12.21
N GLY A 176 11.05 22.83 -12.30
CA GLY A 176 10.56 22.10 -11.13
C GLY A 176 10.45 20.58 -11.32
N CYS A 177 9.87 19.91 -10.32
CA CYS A 177 9.49 18.52 -10.46
C CYS A 177 8.39 18.37 -11.52
N PRO A 178 8.30 17.22 -12.20
CA PRO A 178 7.27 17.01 -13.23
C PRO A 178 5.84 17.29 -12.75
N CYS A 179 5.51 16.89 -11.52
CA CYS A 179 4.20 17.17 -10.92
C CYS A 179 3.93 18.65 -10.69
N GLN A 180 4.97 19.47 -10.46
CA GLN A 180 4.85 20.93 -10.29
C GLN A 180 4.70 21.62 -11.65
N VAL A 181 5.44 21.17 -12.68
CA VAL A 181 5.24 21.64 -14.05
C VAL A 181 3.84 21.30 -14.56
N ALA A 182 3.37 20.08 -14.31
CA ALA A 182 1.99 19.67 -14.62
C ALA A 182 0.96 20.51 -13.86
N GLY A 183 1.24 20.82 -12.58
CA GLY A 183 0.41 21.69 -11.74
C GLY A 183 0.34 23.13 -12.27
N LEU A 184 1.46 23.71 -12.70
CA LEU A 184 1.48 25.01 -13.36
C LEU A 184 0.62 25.01 -14.63
N LYS A 185 0.80 24.04 -15.52
CA LYS A 185 -0.02 23.93 -16.73
C LYS A 185 -1.52 23.85 -16.40
N GLY A 186 -1.89 23.02 -15.42
CA GLY A 186 -3.28 22.93 -14.94
C GLY A 186 -3.78 24.25 -14.34
N ALA A 187 -2.94 24.98 -13.57
CA ALA A 187 -3.28 26.29 -13.02
C ALA A 187 -3.45 27.35 -14.12
N LEU A 188 -2.70 27.25 -15.21
CA LEU A 188 -2.85 28.07 -16.41
C LEU A 188 -4.01 27.60 -17.33
N GLU A 189 -4.86 26.68 -16.86
CA GLU A 189 -5.97 26.11 -17.63
C GLU A 189 -5.53 25.45 -18.96
N ASN A 190 -4.27 24.97 -19.00
CA ASN A 190 -3.62 24.41 -20.20
C ASN A 190 -3.55 25.37 -21.38
N LYS A 191 -3.70 26.68 -21.14
CA LYS A 191 -3.45 27.70 -22.18
C LYS A 191 -1.98 27.70 -22.58
N LYS A 192 -1.75 27.90 -23.87
CA LYS A 192 -0.40 28.04 -24.42
C LYS A 192 -0.01 29.52 -24.39
N TYR A 193 1.12 29.80 -23.78
CA TYR A 193 1.74 31.13 -23.76
C TYR A 193 3.08 31.07 -24.51
N ASP A 194 3.29 31.93 -25.46
CA ASP A 194 4.54 31.99 -26.20
C ASP A 194 5.73 32.35 -25.30
N GLY A 195 5.50 33.20 -24.27
CA GLY A 195 6.50 33.57 -23.29
C GLY A 195 6.83 32.48 -22.25
N LEU A 196 6.06 31.39 -22.14
CA LEU A 196 6.33 30.35 -21.15
C LEU A 196 7.28 29.29 -21.71
N LEU A 197 8.38 29.04 -21.01
CA LEU A 197 9.25 27.89 -21.19
C LEU A 197 9.23 27.06 -19.91
N THR A 198 9.17 25.75 -20.01
CA THR A 198 9.13 24.84 -18.86
C THR A 198 10.25 23.83 -18.88
N LEU A 199 10.84 23.57 -17.70
CA LEU A 199 11.87 22.56 -17.51
C LEU A 199 11.46 21.64 -16.35
N ASP A 200 11.25 20.37 -16.62
CA ASP A 200 11.11 19.39 -15.56
C ASP A 200 12.43 18.63 -15.31
N VAL A 201 12.58 18.09 -14.10
CA VAL A 201 13.75 17.30 -13.75
C VAL A 201 13.41 15.81 -13.73
N VAL A 202 14.42 14.95 -13.91
CA VAL A 202 14.29 13.52 -13.61
C VAL A 202 14.23 13.37 -12.10
N CYS A 203 13.01 13.27 -11.58
CA CYS A 203 12.71 13.27 -10.16
C CYS A 203 12.74 11.87 -9.56
N HIS A 204 13.40 11.71 -8.41
CA HIS A 204 13.43 10.47 -7.63
C HIS A 204 12.23 10.36 -6.67
N GLY A 205 11.53 11.45 -6.40
CA GLY A 205 10.58 11.64 -5.32
C GLY A 205 11.11 12.64 -4.30
N THR A 206 10.25 13.07 -3.38
CA THR A 206 10.60 14.11 -2.40
C THR A 206 10.25 13.67 -0.98
N PRO A 207 11.14 13.84 0.01
CA PRO A 207 10.80 13.81 1.43
C PRO A 207 9.94 15.02 1.82
N SER A 208 9.32 14.97 2.98
CA SER A 208 8.63 16.13 3.56
C SER A 208 9.61 17.14 4.15
N GLN A 209 9.14 18.36 4.32
CA GLN A 209 9.87 19.42 5.05
C GLN A 209 10.17 18.98 6.48
N LYS A 210 9.23 18.30 7.15
CA LYS A 210 9.37 17.76 8.52
C LYS A 210 10.55 16.79 8.66
N VAL A 211 10.78 15.91 7.68
CA VAL A 211 11.93 15.00 7.69
C VAL A 211 13.26 15.77 7.59
N PHE A 212 13.32 16.78 6.73
CA PHE A 212 14.52 17.60 6.59
C PHE A 212 14.80 18.41 7.87
N GLU A 213 13.78 19.03 8.44
CA GLU A 213 13.89 19.76 9.69
C GLU A 213 14.39 18.89 10.83
N LYS A 214 13.79 17.71 11.00
CA LYS A 214 14.22 16.75 12.03
C LYS A 214 15.68 16.31 11.86
N TYR A 215 16.09 16.07 10.61
CA TYR A 215 17.48 15.76 10.31
C TYR A 215 18.43 16.89 10.71
N ILE A 216 18.10 18.13 10.32
CA ILE A 216 18.93 19.30 10.66
C ILE A 216 19.00 19.51 12.17
N ASP A 217 17.85 19.39 12.86
CA ASP A 217 17.77 19.55 14.32
C ASP A 217 18.65 18.55 15.06
N ASP A 218 18.53 17.26 14.69
CA ASP A 218 19.21 16.19 15.43
C ASP A 218 20.70 16.06 15.11
N VAL A 219 21.10 16.37 13.88
CA VAL A 219 22.48 16.13 13.43
C VAL A 219 23.37 17.36 13.62
N TYR A 220 22.83 18.56 13.39
CA TYR A 220 23.63 19.79 13.41
C TYR A 220 23.19 20.81 14.47
N GLY A 221 21.93 20.72 14.96
CA GLY A 221 21.27 21.80 15.68
C GLY A 221 20.90 22.94 14.71
N ARG A 222 19.60 23.16 14.49
CA ARG A 222 19.10 24.15 13.49
C ARG A 222 19.67 25.55 13.72
N GLU A 223 19.83 25.95 14.97
CA GLU A 223 20.36 27.26 15.34
C GLU A 223 21.79 27.48 14.87
N ASN A 224 22.58 26.43 14.62
CA ASN A 224 23.95 26.48 14.16
C ASN A 224 24.08 26.52 12.65
N VAL A 225 23.04 26.08 11.90
CA VAL A 225 23.08 25.97 10.45
C VAL A 225 22.73 27.32 9.80
N LYS A 226 23.57 27.77 8.89
CA LYS A 226 23.38 28.98 8.06
C LYS A 226 22.71 28.61 6.72
N ASP A 227 23.20 27.55 6.08
CA ASP A 227 22.77 27.11 4.75
C ASP A 227 23.07 25.62 4.57
N PHE A 228 22.46 24.98 3.58
CA PHE A 228 22.66 23.57 3.31
C PHE A 228 22.74 23.26 1.82
N SER A 229 23.79 22.61 1.41
CA SER A 229 24.01 22.14 0.05
C SER A 229 23.62 20.66 -0.05
N PHE A 230 22.47 20.36 -0.62
CA PHE A 230 21.99 18.97 -0.80
C PHE A 230 22.88 18.14 -1.73
N ARG A 231 23.70 18.77 -2.54
CA ARG A 231 24.66 18.11 -3.41
C ARG A 231 25.79 19.06 -3.82
N THR A 232 26.99 18.79 -3.35
CA THR A 232 28.18 19.52 -3.73
C THR A 232 29.13 18.68 -4.58
N LYS A 233 29.84 19.31 -5.52
CA LYS A 233 30.92 18.67 -6.30
C LYS A 233 32.31 18.93 -5.73
N LYS A 234 32.43 19.61 -4.58
CA LYS A 234 33.69 19.97 -3.92
C LYS A 234 34.60 18.74 -3.68
N TYR A 235 33.97 17.59 -3.39
CA TYR A 235 34.64 16.30 -3.10
C TYR A 235 34.60 15.33 -4.26
N GLY A 236 34.15 15.74 -5.43
CA GLY A 236 33.98 14.93 -6.64
C GLY A 236 32.51 14.70 -7.01
N TYR A 237 32.23 14.70 -8.30
CA TYR A 237 30.88 14.58 -8.82
C TYR A 237 30.18 13.26 -8.41
N SER A 238 30.92 12.15 -8.41
CA SER A 238 30.37 10.81 -8.15
C SER A 238 30.15 10.50 -6.67
N CYS A 239 30.59 11.38 -5.76
CA CYS A 239 30.51 11.13 -4.32
C CYS A 239 29.14 11.46 -3.73
N PHE A 240 28.30 12.22 -4.43
CA PHE A 240 26.96 12.63 -3.98
C PHE A 240 26.96 13.23 -2.56
N ASN A 241 27.97 14.06 -2.26
CA ASN A 241 28.11 14.64 -0.93
C ASN A 241 27.11 15.77 -0.72
N GLN A 242 26.61 15.87 0.51
CA GLN A 242 25.92 17.04 1.06
C GLN A 242 26.92 17.86 1.88
N GLU A 243 26.54 19.08 2.19
CA GLU A 243 27.39 19.95 3.03
C GLU A 243 26.51 20.90 3.84
N ALA A 244 26.62 20.84 5.16
CA ALA A 244 26.03 21.83 6.04
C ALA A 244 27.00 22.99 6.25
N HIS A 245 26.53 24.22 5.99
CA HIS A 245 27.29 25.45 6.21
C HIS A 245 26.89 26.06 7.55
N LEU A 246 27.79 26.04 8.52
CA LEU A 246 27.49 26.51 9.87
C LEU A 246 27.70 28.03 10.00
N LYS A 247 27.02 28.66 10.97
CA LYS A 247 27.13 30.08 11.28
C LYS A 247 28.51 30.49 11.82
N ASP A 248 29.26 29.53 12.40
CA ASP A 248 30.62 29.71 12.85
C ASP A 248 31.68 29.65 11.73
N GLY A 249 31.22 29.43 10.49
CA GLY A 249 32.08 29.38 9.29
C GLY A 249 32.60 27.98 8.94
N ARG A 250 32.26 26.95 9.69
CA ARG A 250 32.63 25.56 9.35
C ARG A 250 31.71 25.00 8.29
N ASP A 251 32.27 24.26 7.34
CA ASP A 251 31.56 23.42 6.38
C ASP A 251 31.67 21.96 6.83
N ILE A 252 30.54 21.30 7.00
CA ILE A 252 30.49 19.90 7.42
C ILE A 252 29.98 19.04 6.27
N PRO A 253 30.87 18.33 5.55
CA PRO A 253 30.47 17.42 4.49
C PRO A 253 29.96 16.11 5.07
N SER A 254 28.97 15.52 4.42
CA SER A 254 28.55 14.13 4.64
C SER A 254 28.40 13.38 3.32
N ASN A 255 28.54 12.06 3.37
CA ASN A 255 28.43 11.24 2.17
C ASN A 255 27.19 10.34 2.21
N PHE A 256 26.65 10.02 1.05
CA PHE A 256 25.40 9.32 0.92
C PHE A 256 25.38 7.89 1.53
N LEU A 257 26.53 7.25 1.73
CA LEU A 257 26.60 5.91 2.33
C LEU A 257 26.41 5.96 3.86
N ALA A 258 26.89 7.03 4.49
CA ALA A 258 26.86 7.18 5.94
C ALA A 258 25.70 8.08 6.41
N ASP A 259 25.34 9.06 5.61
CA ASP A 259 24.35 10.07 5.95
C ASP A 259 22.92 9.50 6.09
N PRO A 260 22.23 9.73 7.21
CA PRO A 260 20.89 9.20 7.42
C PRO A 260 19.83 9.83 6.50
N TYR A 261 19.96 11.11 6.12
CA TYR A 261 19.03 11.76 5.21
C TYR A 261 19.15 11.22 3.79
N GLU A 262 20.37 11.04 3.29
CA GLU A 262 20.63 10.43 1.99
C GLU A 262 20.15 8.95 1.95
N LYS A 263 20.31 8.21 3.05
CA LYS A 263 19.73 6.86 3.16
C LYS A 263 18.21 6.87 3.01
N CYS A 264 17.53 7.81 3.66
CA CYS A 264 16.08 7.98 3.52
C CYS A 264 15.66 8.17 2.07
N MET A 265 16.41 9.01 1.34
CA MET A 265 16.18 9.29 -0.07
C MET A 265 16.44 8.07 -0.95
N HIS A 266 17.64 7.48 -0.86
CA HIS A 266 18.04 6.36 -1.72
C HIS A 266 17.22 5.08 -1.47
N ARG A 267 16.79 4.85 -0.23
CA ARG A 267 15.92 3.73 0.16
C ARG A 267 14.43 4.03 -0.05
N SER A 268 14.09 5.23 -0.48
CA SER A 268 12.70 5.68 -0.74
C SER A 268 11.79 5.64 0.50
N ILE A 269 12.35 5.62 1.72
CA ILE A 269 11.57 5.49 2.97
C ILE A 269 10.96 6.81 3.45
N ALA A 270 11.48 7.95 2.98
CA ALA A 270 10.99 9.27 3.35
C ALA A 270 10.11 9.92 2.26
N LEU A 271 9.86 9.23 1.15
CA LEU A 271 9.17 9.81 0.01
C LEU A 271 7.65 9.94 0.24
N LYS A 272 7.05 10.91 -0.45
CA LYS A 272 5.58 11.03 -0.53
C LYS A 272 4.99 9.80 -1.24
N ASP A 273 3.82 9.32 -0.79
CA ASP A 273 3.24 8.05 -1.28
C ASP A 273 3.07 8.00 -2.80
N ILE A 274 2.56 9.07 -3.42
CA ILE A 274 2.41 9.15 -4.89
C ILE A 274 3.74 9.00 -5.65
N CYS A 275 4.88 9.31 -5.02
CA CYS A 275 6.18 9.17 -5.69
C CYS A 275 6.51 7.71 -6.03
N GLY A 276 5.93 6.75 -5.29
CA GLY A 276 6.06 5.33 -5.59
C GLY A 276 5.36 4.90 -6.87
N ASP A 277 4.28 5.58 -7.21
CA ASP A 277 3.42 5.31 -8.37
C ASP A 277 3.18 6.58 -9.19
N CYS A 278 4.24 7.35 -9.41
CA CYS A 278 4.19 8.69 -9.97
C CYS A 278 3.75 8.69 -11.44
N PRO A 279 2.60 9.28 -11.81
CA PRO A 279 2.12 9.30 -13.20
C PRO A 279 3.01 10.13 -14.13
N PHE A 280 3.87 11.00 -13.57
CA PHE A 280 4.75 11.89 -14.32
C PHE A 280 6.18 11.35 -14.49
N ALA A 281 6.49 10.14 -14.01
CA ALA A 281 7.83 9.54 -14.10
C ALA A 281 8.17 8.97 -15.49
N GLN A 282 7.29 9.10 -16.47
CA GLN A 282 7.38 8.49 -17.80
C GLN A 282 7.39 9.55 -18.92
N THR A 283 7.54 9.11 -20.18
CA THR A 283 7.27 9.90 -21.39
C THR A 283 5.83 9.66 -21.86
N PRO A 284 5.12 10.68 -22.39
CA PRO A 284 5.54 12.06 -22.60
C PRO A 284 5.85 12.82 -21.31
N ARG A 285 6.87 13.70 -21.34
CA ARG A 285 7.28 14.50 -20.19
C ARG A 285 6.35 15.71 -20.00
N GLN A 286 6.49 16.41 -18.88
CA GLN A 286 5.64 17.56 -18.58
C GLN A 286 6.26 18.90 -19.05
N GLY A 287 7.58 19.03 -18.97
CA GLY A 287 8.30 20.25 -19.39
C GLY A 287 8.62 20.28 -20.89
N ASP A 288 8.86 21.45 -21.44
CA ASP A 288 9.48 21.62 -22.76
C ASP A 288 10.87 20.98 -22.78
N PHE A 289 11.62 21.15 -21.68
CA PHE A 289 12.84 20.44 -21.41
C PHE A 289 12.69 19.45 -20.27
N THR A 290 13.49 18.38 -20.30
CA THR A 290 13.73 17.54 -19.11
C THR A 290 15.22 17.46 -18.84
N ALA A 291 15.65 17.85 -17.65
CA ALA A 291 17.03 17.77 -17.23
C ALA A 291 17.27 16.68 -16.17
N GLY A 292 18.43 16.02 -16.26
CA GLY A 292 18.87 15.02 -15.29
C GLY A 292 20.37 14.77 -15.37
N ASP A 293 20.87 13.91 -14.48
CA ASP A 293 22.25 13.42 -14.57
C ASP A 293 22.39 12.42 -15.73
N LEU A 294 23.44 12.54 -16.51
CA LEU A 294 23.81 11.52 -17.48
C LEU A 294 24.68 10.45 -16.82
N PHE A 295 24.04 9.52 -16.14
CA PHE A 295 24.76 8.38 -15.58
C PHE A 295 25.40 7.54 -16.69
N SER A 296 26.66 7.12 -16.49
CA SER A 296 27.44 6.40 -17.51
C SER A 296 27.76 7.21 -18.77
N ALA A 297 28.01 8.50 -18.63
CA ALA A 297 28.36 9.41 -19.72
C ALA A 297 29.48 8.87 -20.66
N ARG A 298 30.45 8.11 -20.12
CA ARG A 298 31.52 7.43 -20.93
C ARG A 298 31.01 6.53 -22.06
N ARG A 299 29.79 6.02 -21.96
CA ARG A 299 29.18 5.20 -23.04
C ARG A 299 28.89 5.98 -24.31
N PHE A 300 28.83 7.32 -24.19
CA PHE A 300 28.53 8.22 -25.29
C PHE A 300 29.79 8.93 -25.80
N GLY A 301 30.95 8.49 -25.35
CA GLY A 301 32.26 8.99 -25.72
C GLY A 301 33.03 9.55 -24.52
N GLN A 302 34.39 9.56 -24.59
CA GLN A 302 35.22 10.08 -23.51
C GLN A 302 35.02 11.57 -23.27
N GLN A 303 34.70 12.33 -24.33
CA GLN A 303 34.40 13.76 -24.24
C GLN A 303 33.17 14.05 -23.36
N CYS A 304 32.27 13.07 -23.18
CA CYS A 304 31.12 13.23 -22.34
C CYS A 304 31.39 12.99 -20.85
N ALA A 305 32.60 12.61 -20.45
CA ALA A 305 32.89 12.16 -19.07
C ALA A 305 34.28 12.64 -18.58
N ASP A 306 34.35 13.89 -18.19
CA ASP A 306 35.55 14.53 -17.61
C ASP A 306 35.59 14.50 -16.07
N GLY A 307 34.70 13.78 -15.42
CA GLY A 307 34.61 13.68 -13.95
C GLY A 307 33.92 14.82 -13.22
N LYS A 308 33.54 15.90 -13.93
CA LYS A 308 32.87 17.08 -13.34
C LYS A 308 31.35 17.10 -13.49
N GLY A 309 30.76 16.00 -14.02
CA GLY A 309 29.33 15.83 -14.23
C GLY A 309 28.85 16.28 -15.62
N THR A 310 27.95 15.52 -16.21
CA THR A 310 27.28 15.78 -17.48
C THR A 310 25.79 15.71 -17.30
N SER A 311 25.06 16.68 -17.83
CA SER A 311 23.60 16.64 -17.83
C SER A 311 23.08 15.84 -19.02
N MET A 312 22.06 15.04 -18.78
CA MET A 312 21.12 14.61 -19.81
C MET A 312 20.10 15.73 -19.98
N LEU A 313 19.82 16.12 -21.22
CA LEU A 313 18.78 17.08 -21.57
C LEU A 313 17.89 16.50 -22.67
N LEU A 314 16.58 16.42 -22.41
CA LEU A 314 15.59 16.10 -23.42
C LEU A 314 14.97 17.39 -23.95
N THR A 315 14.73 17.43 -25.27
CA THR A 315 13.86 18.43 -25.91
C THR A 315 12.53 17.76 -26.21
N ASN A 316 11.50 18.17 -25.48
CA ASN A 316 10.17 17.53 -25.54
C ASN A 316 9.20 18.29 -26.47
N THR A 317 9.58 19.49 -26.92
CA THR A 317 8.78 20.35 -27.80
C THR A 317 9.65 21.06 -28.83
N ALA A 318 9.05 21.55 -29.92
CA ALA A 318 9.76 22.36 -30.91
C ALA A 318 10.33 23.66 -30.32
N LYS A 319 9.64 24.26 -29.32
CA LYS A 319 10.15 25.43 -28.58
C LYS A 319 11.48 25.13 -27.88
N ALA A 320 11.58 23.95 -27.25
CA ALA A 320 12.83 23.53 -26.61
C ALA A 320 13.95 23.27 -27.63
N GLU A 321 13.65 22.72 -28.79
CA GLU A 321 14.65 22.52 -29.85
C GLU A 321 15.18 23.85 -30.37
N HIS A 322 14.33 24.83 -30.59
CA HIS A 322 14.73 26.17 -30.98
C HIS A 322 15.65 26.83 -29.93
N MET A 323 15.24 26.84 -28.67
CA MET A 323 16.02 27.36 -27.57
C MET A 323 17.38 26.65 -27.44
N LEU A 324 17.41 25.32 -27.64
CA LEU A 324 18.67 24.56 -27.58
C LEU A 324 19.69 25.05 -28.63
N GLU A 325 19.23 25.33 -29.88
CA GLU A 325 20.10 25.86 -30.91
C GLU A 325 20.71 27.20 -30.51
N GLU A 326 19.96 28.08 -29.85
CA GLU A 326 20.44 29.38 -29.38
C GLU A 326 21.51 29.26 -28.27
N ILE A 327 21.39 28.25 -27.40
CA ILE A 327 22.29 28.08 -26.24
C ILE A 327 23.48 27.15 -26.50
N LYS A 328 23.57 26.49 -27.67
CA LYS A 328 24.70 25.61 -27.99
C LYS A 328 26.05 26.27 -27.85
N GLY A 329 26.17 27.58 -28.19
CA GLY A 329 27.36 28.37 -28.05
C GLY A 329 27.82 28.61 -26.61
N ASP A 330 26.91 28.50 -25.64
CA ASP A 330 27.18 28.62 -24.21
C ASP A 330 27.60 27.30 -23.56
N CYS A 331 27.54 26.19 -24.33
CA CYS A 331 27.95 24.86 -23.88
C CYS A 331 29.40 24.54 -24.27
N LYS A 332 30.13 23.87 -23.39
CA LYS A 332 31.41 23.20 -23.70
C LYS A 332 31.14 21.92 -24.54
N LEU A 333 30.00 21.25 -24.28
CA LEU A 333 29.54 20.10 -25.01
C LEU A 333 28.01 20.15 -25.13
N CYS A 334 27.48 19.96 -26.33
CA CYS A 334 26.07 19.70 -26.58
C CYS A 334 26.01 18.65 -27.71
N GLN A 335 25.91 17.39 -27.34
CA GLN A 335 25.98 16.25 -28.26
C GLN A 335 24.69 15.47 -28.20
N GLU A 336 24.05 15.23 -29.34
CA GLU A 336 22.89 14.35 -29.43
C GLU A 336 23.28 12.90 -29.14
N ILE A 337 22.50 12.21 -28.33
CA ILE A 337 22.73 10.85 -27.91
C ILE A 337 21.42 10.02 -27.99
N ASP A 338 21.57 8.70 -28.12
CA ASP A 338 20.46 7.78 -28.21
C ASP A 338 19.68 7.69 -26.88
N PHE A 339 18.45 8.20 -26.87
CA PHE A 339 17.58 8.19 -25.68
C PHE A 339 17.26 6.76 -25.20
N ALA A 340 17.15 5.77 -26.09
CA ALA A 340 16.87 4.38 -25.69
C ALA A 340 17.97 3.83 -24.76
N LYS A 341 19.23 4.23 -24.97
CA LYS A 341 20.36 3.83 -24.15
C LYS A 341 20.40 4.52 -22.77
N VAL A 342 19.68 5.64 -22.62
CA VAL A 342 19.61 6.44 -21.38
C VAL A 342 18.38 6.04 -20.56
N LYS A 343 17.24 5.81 -21.20
CA LYS A 343 15.92 5.59 -20.60
C LYS A 343 15.93 4.59 -19.45
N GLY A 344 16.57 3.43 -19.64
CA GLY A 344 16.59 2.37 -18.65
C GLY A 344 17.39 2.67 -17.37
N ARG A 345 18.34 3.60 -17.41
CA ARG A 345 19.21 3.98 -16.28
C ARG A 345 18.73 5.19 -15.49
N ASN A 346 18.05 6.11 -16.17
CA ASN A 346 17.57 7.36 -15.59
C ASN A 346 16.11 7.24 -15.05
N ARG A 347 15.64 6.04 -14.78
CA ARG A 347 14.35 5.76 -14.12
C ARG A 347 13.11 6.30 -14.85
N PHE A 348 13.16 6.48 -16.16
CA PHE A 348 11.95 6.75 -16.95
C PHE A 348 11.03 5.53 -16.96
N GLY A 349 9.81 5.69 -16.47
CA GLY A 349 8.83 4.62 -16.41
C GLY A 349 9.11 3.52 -15.38
N ARG A 350 10.03 3.75 -14.43
CA ARG A 350 10.24 2.86 -13.30
C ARG A 350 9.59 3.44 -12.05
N PHE A 351 8.60 2.74 -11.56
CA PHE A 351 8.00 3.05 -10.26
C PHE A 351 9.00 2.78 -9.13
N MET A 352 8.99 3.66 -8.15
CA MET A 352 9.79 3.48 -6.94
C MET A 352 9.02 2.56 -6.00
N ASN A 353 9.61 1.45 -5.61
CA ASN A 353 9.05 0.67 -4.52
C ASN A 353 9.29 1.42 -3.20
N ILE A 354 8.26 2.12 -2.72
CA ILE A 354 8.28 2.73 -1.39
C ILE A 354 8.00 1.61 -0.38
N PRO A 355 8.96 1.28 0.51
CA PRO A 355 8.73 0.26 1.53
C PRO A 355 7.79 0.83 2.60
N LYS A 356 6.49 0.57 2.45
CA LYS A 356 5.42 1.18 3.26
C LYS A 356 5.64 1.01 4.78
N ALA A 357 6.12 -0.15 5.23
CA ALA A 357 6.42 -0.40 6.64
C ALA A 357 7.54 0.51 7.15
N SER A 358 8.66 0.55 6.42
CA SER A 358 9.80 1.39 6.78
C SER A 358 9.44 2.87 6.78
N ARG A 359 8.65 3.31 5.78
CA ARG A 359 8.14 4.69 5.71
C ARG A 359 7.26 5.02 6.92
N ARG A 360 6.31 4.13 7.27
CA ARG A 360 5.44 4.34 8.43
C ARG A 360 6.22 4.37 9.72
N TRP A 361 7.18 3.48 9.91
CA TRP A 361 8.08 3.50 11.06
C TRP A 361 8.81 4.84 11.17
N LEU A 362 9.40 5.34 10.06
CA LEU A 362 10.07 6.64 10.03
C LEU A 362 9.15 7.73 10.59
N TYR A 363 7.97 7.92 9.97
CA TYR A 363 7.07 9.02 10.32
C TYR A 363 6.38 8.86 11.69
N ASN A 364 6.19 7.65 12.19
CA ASN A 364 5.62 7.43 13.52
C ASN A 364 6.64 7.60 14.65
N CYS A 365 7.92 7.36 14.39
CA CYS A 365 8.93 7.32 15.44
C CYS A 365 9.86 8.54 15.45
N MET A 366 9.95 9.31 14.34
CA MET A 366 10.88 10.44 14.23
C MET A 366 10.61 11.56 15.24
N ASP A 367 9.39 11.71 15.74
CA ASP A 367 9.06 12.70 16.76
C ASP A 367 9.55 12.32 18.16
N TYR A 368 9.91 11.04 18.38
CA TYR A 368 10.23 10.48 19.70
C TYR A 368 11.63 9.87 19.81
N GLN A 369 12.32 9.70 18.69
CA GLN A 369 13.62 9.04 18.61
C GLN A 369 14.61 9.88 17.80
N PRO A 370 15.93 9.79 18.08
CA PRO A 370 16.96 10.39 17.25
C PRO A 370 16.85 9.90 15.78
N PHE A 371 17.03 10.83 14.86
CA PHE A 371 16.81 10.61 13.43
C PHE A 371 17.67 9.47 12.86
N ASP A 372 18.91 9.36 13.23
CA ASP A 372 19.86 8.32 12.83
C ASP A 372 19.37 6.91 13.24
N LYS A 373 18.83 6.79 14.45
CA LYS A 373 18.27 5.53 14.96
C LYS A 373 17.01 5.13 14.21
N VAL A 374 16.11 6.09 13.98
CA VAL A 374 14.86 5.84 13.25
C VAL A 374 15.17 5.37 11.84
N VAL A 375 16.10 6.02 11.15
CA VAL A 375 16.52 5.65 9.80
C VAL A 375 17.16 4.27 9.76
N LYS A 376 18.04 3.96 10.72
CA LYS A 376 18.65 2.64 10.82
C LYS A 376 17.61 1.54 10.92
N TYR A 377 16.60 1.71 11.78
CA TYR A 377 15.53 0.71 11.93
C TYR A 377 14.60 0.67 10.71
N ALA A 378 14.32 1.80 10.08
CA ALA A 378 13.49 1.85 8.87
C ALA A 378 14.13 1.10 7.67
N ASP A 379 15.46 1.07 7.57
CA ASP A 379 16.20 0.34 6.52
C ASP A 379 16.10 -1.19 6.69
N GLU A 380 15.73 -1.70 7.87
CA GLU A 380 15.69 -3.13 8.20
C GLU A 380 14.43 -3.87 7.74
N LYS A 381 13.60 -3.36 6.84
CA LYS A 381 12.33 -3.97 6.38
C LYS A 381 11.46 -4.53 7.52
N ARG A 382 10.85 -3.65 8.30
CA ARG A 382 9.92 -4.02 9.38
C ARG A 382 8.47 -4.01 8.88
N TYR A 383 7.64 -4.77 9.59
CA TYR A 383 6.21 -4.88 9.36
C TYR A 383 5.46 -4.48 10.62
N ASP A 384 4.31 -3.83 10.46
CA ASP A 384 3.44 -3.50 11.59
C ASP A 384 2.87 -4.77 12.23
N VAL A 385 2.53 -5.77 11.37
CA VAL A 385 1.85 -6.99 11.80
C VAL A 385 2.46 -8.22 11.13
N GLY A 386 2.77 -9.24 11.92
CA GLY A 386 3.01 -10.60 11.44
C GLY A 386 1.76 -11.46 11.64
N ILE A 387 1.23 -12.11 10.59
CA ILE A 387 0.10 -13.03 10.70
C ILE A 387 0.59 -14.46 10.69
N ILE A 388 0.15 -15.22 11.70
CA ILE A 388 0.34 -16.67 11.79
C ILE A 388 -1.01 -17.38 11.61
N GLY A 389 -1.03 -18.39 10.73
CA GLY A 389 -2.20 -19.21 10.54
C GLY A 389 -2.13 -20.13 9.33
N LEU A 390 -3.27 -20.71 8.99
CA LEU A 390 -3.42 -21.68 7.89
C LEU A 390 -3.78 -20.99 6.56
N TRP A 391 -3.02 -19.97 6.18
CA TRP A 391 -3.23 -19.20 4.94
C TRP A 391 -2.71 -19.90 3.68
N TYR A 392 -2.05 -21.02 3.86
CA TYR A 392 -1.55 -21.94 2.84
C TYR A 392 -2.43 -23.17 2.76
N GLY A 393 -2.19 -24.03 1.77
CA GLY A 393 -2.95 -25.28 1.61
C GLY A 393 -4.10 -25.14 0.61
N ARG A 394 -5.14 -25.97 0.76
CA ARG A 394 -6.20 -26.11 -0.24
C ARG A 394 -7.61 -25.91 0.31
N ASN A 395 -7.74 -25.49 1.55
CA ASN A 395 -9.02 -25.14 2.13
C ASN A 395 -9.40 -23.72 1.69
N TYR A 396 -10.34 -23.60 0.77
CA TYR A 396 -10.80 -22.32 0.21
C TYR A 396 -11.31 -21.37 1.29
N GLY A 397 -12.02 -21.90 2.28
CA GLY A 397 -12.51 -21.09 3.39
C GLY A 397 -11.40 -20.46 4.19
N SER A 398 -10.37 -21.24 4.52
CA SER A 398 -9.17 -20.73 5.22
C SER A 398 -8.43 -19.69 4.36
N MET A 399 -8.23 -19.97 3.07
CA MET A 399 -7.62 -19.01 2.14
C MET A 399 -8.41 -17.69 2.11
N ALA A 400 -9.74 -17.74 2.01
CA ALA A 400 -10.59 -16.55 2.01
C ALA A 400 -10.52 -15.78 3.32
N THR A 401 -10.46 -16.48 4.47
CA THR A 401 -10.32 -15.89 5.81
C THR A 401 -9.05 -15.06 5.94
N TYR A 402 -7.92 -15.61 5.53
CA TYR A 402 -6.65 -14.88 5.62
C TYR A 402 -6.51 -13.79 4.57
N TYR A 403 -7.09 -13.97 3.39
CA TYR A 403 -7.21 -12.91 2.42
C TYR A 403 -8.01 -11.74 2.99
N ALA A 404 -9.17 -12.01 3.56
CA ALA A 404 -10.02 -11.01 4.19
C ALA A 404 -9.28 -10.24 5.29
N LEU A 405 -8.66 -10.95 6.23
CA LEU A 405 -7.88 -10.32 7.31
C LEU A 405 -6.74 -9.47 6.76
N HIS A 406 -6.01 -9.98 5.76
CA HIS A 406 -4.93 -9.25 5.11
C HIS A 406 -5.45 -7.96 4.44
N GLN A 407 -6.55 -8.02 3.68
CA GLN A 407 -7.12 -6.84 3.02
C GLN A 407 -7.62 -5.80 4.04
N ILE A 408 -8.28 -6.23 5.10
CA ILE A 408 -8.70 -5.32 6.18
C ILE A 408 -7.49 -4.60 6.79
N LEU A 409 -6.42 -5.33 7.11
CA LEU A 409 -5.23 -4.72 7.71
C LEU A 409 -4.50 -3.79 6.73
N THR A 410 -4.38 -4.19 5.46
CA THR A 410 -3.60 -3.43 4.48
C THR A 410 -4.40 -2.28 3.84
N ARG A 411 -5.65 -2.51 3.43
CA ARG A 411 -6.44 -1.50 2.71
C ARG A 411 -7.21 -0.56 3.64
N LYS A 412 -7.85 -1.09 4.70
CA LYS A 412 -8.60 -0.25 5.62
C LYS A 412 -7.71 0.46 6.63
N TYR A 413 -6.75 -0.26 7.23
CA TYR A 413 -5.89 0.29 8.28
C TYR A 413 -4.50 0.70 7.78
N HIS A 414 -4.20 0.48 6.51
CA HIS A 414 -2.93 0.82 5.87
C HIS A 414 -1.70 0.26 6.59
N LEU A 415 -1.85 -0.92 7.22
CA LEU A 415 -0.78 -1.62 7.91
C LEU A 415 0.03 -2.47 6.93
N SER A 416 1.33 -2.55 7.15
CA SER A 416 2.18 -3.50 6.46
C SER A 416 2.11 -4.85 7.14
N VAL A 417 1.86 -5.90 6.37
CA VAL A 417 1.58 -7.23 6.87
C VAL A 417 2.59 -8.23 6.32
N LEU A 418 3.20 -9.00 7.22
CA LEU A 418 4.03 -10.16 6.90
C LEU A 418 3.24 -11.45 7.15
N MET A 419 2.97 -12.22 6.10
CA MET A 419 2.40 -13.56 6.26
C MET A 419 3.53 -14.52 6.65
N ILE A 420 3.42 -15.11 7.84
CA ILE A 420 4.48 -15.95 8.38
C ILE A 420 4.38 -17.37 7.79
N GLU A 421 5.47 -17.80 7.13
CA GLU A 421 5.56 -19.10 6.48
C GLU A 421 5.45 -20.25 7.49
N ASN A 422 4.74 -21.28 7.12
CA ASN A 422 4.57 -22.49 7.93
C ASN A 422 5.91 -23.22 8.13
N PRO A 423 6.38 -23.42 9.37
CA PRO A 423 7.64 -24.10 9.65
C PRO A 423 7.64 -25.61 9.30
N ILE A 424 6.46 -26.23 9.24
CA ILE A 424 6.29 -27.68 9.02
C ILE A 424 5.81 -28.01 7.60
N LYS A 425 5.64 -26.99 6.74
CA LYS A 425 5.20 -27.19 5.35
C LYS A 425 6.15 -28.14 4.61
N PRO A 426 5.62 -29.11 3.83
CA PRO A 426 6.45 -30.01 3.02
C PRO A 426 7.40 -29.25 2.08
N GLU A 427 8.59 -29.81 1.90
CA GLU A 427 9.58 -29.24 0.97
C GLU A 427 9.05 -29.24 -0.46
N GLY A 428 9.27 -28.15 -1.20
CA GLY A 428 8.82 -28.00 -2.59
C GLY A 428 7.34 -27.64 -2.78
N GLU A 429 6.55 -27.49 -1.73
CA GLU A 429 5.17 -27.00 -1.85
C GLU A 429 5.15 -25.52 -2.25
N LYS A 430 4.49 -25.20 -3.36
CA LYS A 430 4.39 -23.83 -3.87
C LYS A 430 3.33 -23.05 -3.08
N HIS A 431 3.55 -21.75 -2.95
CA HIS A 431 2.53 -20.86 -2.41
C HIS A 431 1.27 -20.88 -3.30
N ILE A 432 0.11 -20.73 -2.65
CA ILE A 432 -1.17 -20.54 -3.33
C ILE A 432 -1.15 -19.26 -4.18
N GLN A 433 -2.00 -19.19 -5.20
CA GLN A 433 -2.04 -18.05 -6.13
C GLN A 433 -2.22 -16.72 -5.40
N VAL A 434 -3.18 -16.64 -4.46
CA VAL A 434 -3.44 -15.44 -3.67
C VAL A 434 -2.21 -14.97 -2.90
N ALA A 435 -1.41 -15.89 -2.34
CA ALA A 435 -0.19 -15.53 -1.64
C ALA A 435 0.85 -14.90 -2.59
N ARG A 436 0.95 -15.42 -3.81
CA ARG A 436 1.86 -14.84 -4.82
C ARG A 436 1.43 -13.46 -5.28
N ASP A 437 0.12 -13.22 -5.35
CA ASP A 437 -0.44 -12.00 -5.91
C ASP A 437 -0.55 -10.86 -4.87
N TYR A 438 -0.74 -11.20 -3.59
CA TYR A 438 -1.09 -10.21 -2.57
C TYR A 438 -0.19 -10.17 -1.34
N TYR A 439 0.60 -11.22 -1.02
CA TYR A 439 1.26 -11.31 0.28
C TYR A 439 2.76 -11.08 0.22
N ASP A 440 3.26 -10.32 1.19
CA ASP A 440 4.65 -10.43 1.61
C ASP A 440 4.77 -11.63 2.53
N VAL A 441 5.55 -12.63 2.11
CA VAL A 441 5.72 -13.89 2.84
C VAL A 441 7.10 -13.94 3.50
N SER A 442 7.16 -14.39 4.76
CA SER A 442 8.42 -14.57 5.45
C SER A 442 9.23 -15.71 4.82
N ARG A 443 10.56 -15.70 5.01
CA ARG A 443 11.34 -16.91 4.77
C ARG A 443 10.90 -17.99 5.75
N ARG A 444 10.84 -19.24 5.30
CA ARG A 444 10.60 -20.41 6.15
C ARG A 444 11.65 -20.47 7.26
N ARG A 445 11.22 -20.81 8.45
CA ARG A 445 12.06 -20.99 9.65
C ARG A 445 11.66 -22.27 10.35
N ASP A 446 12.61 -22.86 11.06
CA ASP A 446 12.28 -23.91 12.02
C ASP A 446 11.55 -23.29 13.22
N LEU A 447 10.78 -24.10 13.96
CA LEU A 447 10.07 -23.65 15.16
C LEU A 447 10.98 -22.95 16.17
N LYS A 448 12.21 -23.42 16.34
CA LYS A 448 13.23 -22.82 17.22
C LYS A 448 13.71 -21.43 16.79
N ASP A 449 13.56 -21.10 15.51
CA ASP A 449 14.06 -19.85 14.92
C ASP A 449 12.96 -18.78 14.77
N MET A 450 11.72 -19.10 15.18
CA MET A 450 10.57 -18.19 15.07
C MET A 450 10.79 -16.88 15.83
N ALA A 451 11.51 -16.90 16.94
CA ALA A 451 11.82 -15.69 17.73
C ALA A 451 12.55 -14.61 16.93
N SER A 452 13.26 -14.97 15.83
CA SER A 452 13.91 -14.01 14.93
C SER A 452 12.90 -13.06 14.23
N LEU A 453 11.60 -13.40 14.23
CA LEU A 453 10.53 -12.55 13.67
C LEU A 453 10.26 -11.32 14.53
N ASN A 454 10.63 -11.31 15.83
CA ASN A 454 10.49 -10.16 16.70
C ASN A 454 11.28 -8.93 16.22
N ALA A 455 12.40 -9.16 15.53
CA ALA A 455 13.15 -8.08 14.88
C ALA A 455 12.42 -7.50 13.66
N ARG A 456 11.37 -8.17 13.15
CA ARG A 456 10.72 -7.81 11.89
C ARG A 456 9.29 -7.33 12.02
N CYS A 457 8.58 -7.69 13.09
CA CYS A 457 7.19 -7.33 13.30
C CYS A 457 7.00 -6.61 14.62
N ASP A 458 6.17 -5.57 14.65
CA ASP A 458 5.87 -4.83 15.87
C ASP A 458 4.72 -5.47 16.66
N SER A 459 3.84 -6.19 15.97
CA SER A 459 2.78 -6.99 16.58
C SER A 459 2.59 -8.31 15.83
N PHE A 460 1.95 -9.27 16.50
CA PHE A 460 1.62 -10.57 15.91
C PHE A 460 0.14 -10.86 16.09
N ILE A 461 -0.49 -11.31 15.02
CA ILE A 461 -1.86 -11.82 15.03
C ILE A 461 -1.84 -13.31 14.74
N VAL A 462 -2.37 -14.08 15.68
CA VAL A 462 -2.82 -15.43 15.40
C VAL A 462 -4.29 -15.35 15.06
N GLY A 463 -4.64 -15.82 13.90
CA GLY A 463 -6.01 -15.62 13.67
C GLY A 463 -6.56 -16.16 12.50
N SER A 464 -7.72 -16.09 12.58
CA SER A 464 -8.98 -16.81 12.48
C SER A 464 -8.78 -18.25 12.02
N ASP A 465 -9.72 -19.07 12.26
CA ASP A 465 -9.73 -20.53 12.07
C ASP A 465 -9.44 -21.33 13.35
N GLN A 466 -9.45 -22.65 13.27
CA GLN A 466 -9.36 -23.60 14.40
C GLN A 466 -7.90 -23.81 14.85
N LEU A 467 -7.15 -22.73 15.04
CA LEU A 467 -5.71 -22.82 15.37
C LEU A 467 -5.45 -23.37 16.78
N TRP A 468 -6.43 -23.26 17.67
CA TRP A 468 -6.35 -23.81 19.02
C TRP A 468 -7.00 -25.21 19.15
N ASN A 469 -7.42 -25.81 18.02
CA ASN A 469 -7.80 -27.22 17.99
C ASN A 469 -6.57 -28.08 18.25
N ILE A 470 -6.60 -28.83 19.35
CA ILE A 470 -5.42 -29.58 19.82
C ILE A 470 -4.88 -30.56 18.78
N TRP A 471 -5.74 -31.15 17.98
CA TRP A 471 -5.33 -32.10 16.93
C TRP A 471 -4.57 -31.42 15.78
N LEU A 472 -4.89 -30.16 15.49
CA LEU A 472 -4.23 -29.36 14.48
C LEU A 472 -2.98 -28.66 15.02
N SER A 473 -2.98 -28.26 16.29
CA SER A 473 -1.93 -27.43 16.89
C SER A 473 -0.74 -28.25 17.43
N ARG A 474 -0.95 -29.51 17.85
CA ARG A 474 0.12 -30.34 18.45
C ARG A 474 1.44 -30.37 17.67
N PRO A 475 1.48 -30.54 16.33
CA PRO A 475 2.74 -30.55 15.59
C PRO A 475 3.51 -29.23 15.70
N TYR A 476 2.81 -28.14 15.95
CA TYR A 476 3.36 -26.77 16.03
C TYR A 476 3.69 -26.36 17.45
N LYS A 477 3.54 -27.23 18.44
CA LYS A 477 3.74 -26.95 19.86
C LYS A 477 2.91 -25.73 20.30
N GLN A 478 3.55 -24.68 20.84
CA GLN A 478 2.88 -23.49 21.30
C GLN A 478 2.91 -22.31 20.30
N MET A 479 3.33 -22.56 19.06
CA MET A 479 3.48 -21.50 18.05
C MET A 479 2.16 -20.72 17.83
N TYR A 480 1.01 -21.39 17.82
CA TYR A 480 -0.30 -20.74 17.68
C TYR A 480 -0.78 -20.05 18.97
N TYR A 481 -0.03 -20.18 20.05
CA TYR A 481 -0.16 -19.38 21.26
C TYR A 481 0.91 -18.30 21.34
N LEU A 482 1.64 -18.06 20.24
CA LEU A 482 2.65 -17.01 20.08
C LEU A 482 3.77 -17.07 21.15
N ASP A 483 4.20 -18.27 21.53
CA ASP A 483 5.23 -18.53 22.55
C ASP A 483 6.60 -17.91 22.21
N PHE A 484 6.89 -17.75 20.92
CA PHE A 484 8.13 -17.16 20.40
C PHE A 484 8.13 -15.61 20.42
N VAL A 485 7.00 -14.98 20.71
CA VAL A 485 6.86 -13.53 20.68
C VAL A 485 7.40 -12.91 21.95
N ASP A 486 8.31 -11.92 21.79
CA ASP A 486 8.89 -11.18 22.92
C ASP A 486 7.83 -10.36 23.68
N GLU A 487 8.09 -10.12 24.96
CA GLU A 487 7.19 -9.35 25.85
C GLU A 487 6.95 -7.91 25.38
N TYR A 488 7.87 -7.36 24.59
CA TYR A 488 7.75 -6.01 24.02
C TYR A 488 6.85 -5.94 22.78
N ARG A 489 6.44 -7.09 22.23
CA ARG A 489 5.61 -7.17 21.04
C ARG A 489 4.17 -7.47 21.41
N LYS A 490 3.25 -6.84 20.70
CA LYS A 490 1.83 -7.04 20.94
C LYS A 490 1.38 -8.40 20.40
N ARG A 491 0.61 -9.14 21.21
CA ARG A 491 0.02 -10.44 20.88
C ARG A 491 -1.49 -10.30 20.75
N ILE A 492 -2.04 -10.60 19.60
CA ILE A 492 -3.47 -10.47 19.30
C ILE A 492 -3.97 -11.82 18.78
N ALA A 493 -5.11 -12.29 19.29
CA ALA A 493 -5.87 -13.38 18.71
C ALA A 493 -7.13 -12.81 18.08
N TYR A 494 -7.29 -12.96 16.75
CA TYR A 494 -8.48 -12.49 16.06
C TYR A 494 -9.33 -13.64 15.57
N GLY A 495 -10.52 -13.83 16.17
CA GLY A 495 -11.51 -14.83 15.73
C GLY A 495 -10.99 -16.27 15.75
N THR A 496 -9.98 -16.57 16.58
CA THR A 496 -9.39 -17.90 16.70
C THR A 496 -10.38 -18.86 17.39
N SER A 497 -10.30 -20.14 17.09
CA SER A 497 -11.27 -21.13 17.59
C SER A 497 -10.58 -22.41 18.04
N PHE A 498 -11.15 -23.06 19.05
CA PHE A 498 -10.83 -24.44 19.39
C PHE A 498 -11.50 -25.45 18.44
N GLY A 499 -12.55 -25.04 17.73
CA GLY A 499 -13.28 -25.83 16.74
C GLY A 499 -14.16 -26.92 17.30
N ILE A 500 -13.62 -27.74 18.17
CA ILE A 500 -14.27 -28.81 18.91
C ILE A 500 -13.93 -28.69 20.39
N GLU A 501 -14.60 -29.53 21.23
CA GLU A 501 -14.24 -29.63 22.64
C GLU A 501 -12.76 -29.89 22.84
N TYR A 502 -12.12 -29.11 23.72
CA TYR A 502 -10.70 -29.21 24.02
C TYR A 502 -10.38 -30.56 24.71
N LYS A 503 -9.49 -31.34 24.12
CA LYS A 503 -9.10 -32.69 24.57
C LYS A 503 -7.59 -32.80 24.81
N GLY A 504 -6.96 -31.73 25.23
CA GLY A 504 -5.56 -31.75 25.65
C GLY A 504 -5.40 -32.34 27.04
N THR A 505 -4.16 -32.78 27.35
CA THR A 505 -3.78 -33.20 28.70
C THR A 505 -3.78 -31.99 29.65
N GLU A 506 -3.77 -32.23 30.98
CA GLU A 506 -3.67 -31.15 31.95
C GLU A 506 -2.36 -30.36 31.81
N GLU A 507 -1.26 -31.01 31.42
CA GLU A 507 -0.01 -30.35 31.11
C GLU A 507 -0.11 -29.43 29.89
N GLU A 508 -0.69 -29.93 28.78
CA GLU A 508 -0.95 -29.11 27.56
C GLU A 508 -1.85 -27.91 27.88
N LYS A 509 -2.87 -28.11 28.72
CA LYS A 509 -3.78 -27.06 29.16
C LYS A 509 -3.06 -25.98 29.99
N LEU A 510 -2.21 -26.39 30.93
CA LEU A 510 -1.43 -25.47 31.76
C LEU A 510 -0.47 -24.63 30.91
N ILE A 511 0.27 -25.25 30.01
CA ILE A 511 1.23 -24.56 29.13
C ILE A 511 0.49 -23.60 28.18
N SER A 512 -0.55 -24.07 27.48
CA SER A 512 -1.35 -23.26 26.57
C SER A 512 -2.04 -22.09 27.29
N GLY A 513 -2.54 -22.32 28.51
CA GLY A 513 -3.15 -21.30 29.34
C GLY A 513 -2.15 -20.23 29.79
N ALA A 514 -0.92 -20.65 30.14
CA ALA A 514 0.14 -19.70 30.49
C ALA A 514 0.47 -18.76 29.31
N GLU A 515 0.58 -19.28 28.09
CA GLU A 515 0.84 -18.48 26.89
C GLU A 515 -0.37 -17.62 26.51
N LEU A 516 -1.59 -18.16 26.60
CA LEU A 516 -2.81 -17.43 26.24
C LEU A 516 -3.04 -16.21 27.12
N ARG A 517 -2.70 -16.28 28.39
CA ARG A 517 -2.78 -15.14 29.33
C ARG A 517 -1.77 -14.00 29.03
N LYS A 518 -0.78 -14.24 28.18
CA LYS A 518 0.17 -13.20 27.72
C LYS A 518 -0.36 -12.38 26.54
N PHE A 519 -1.52 -12.72 25.99
CA PHE A 519 -2.11 -11.95 24.91
C PHE A 519 -2.61 -10.60 25.40
N ASP A 520 -2.37 -9.57 24.58
CA ASP A 520 -2.89 -8.23 24.84
C ASP A 520 -4.40 -8.17 24.56
N HIS A 521 -4.85 -8.87 23.51
CA HIS A 521 -6.25 -8.93 23.11
C HIS A 521 -6.60 -10.31 22.59
N VAL A 522 -7.68 -10.88 23.11
CA VAL A 522 -8.20 -12.20 22.69
C VAL A 522 -9.59 -12.05 22.15
N SER A 523 -9.80 -12.46 20.90
CA SER A 523 -11.14 -12.68 20.35
C SER A 523 -11.26 -14.07 19.70
N VAL A 524 -12.46 -14.56 19.74
CA VAL A 524 -12.85 -15.88 19.22
C VAL A 524 -14.08 -15.74 18.33
N ARG A 525 -14.35 -16.72 17.45
CA ARG A 525 -15.47 -16.63 16.51
C ARG A 525 -16.68 -17.49 16.91
N ASP A 526 -16.61 -18.27 17.99
CA ASP A 526 -17.69 -19.12 18.46
C ASP A 526 -17.84 -19.09 19.99
N ASP A 527 -19.05 -19.45 20.46
CA ASP A 527 -19.42 -19.34 21.87
C ASP A 527 -18.68 -20.36 22.74
N TYR A 528 -18.44 -21.58 22.20
CA TYR A 528 -17.64 -22.58 22.91
C TYR A 528 -16.22 -22.07 23.18
N SER A 529 -15.58 -21.49 22.17
CA SER A 529 -14.22 -20.97 22.34
C SER A 529 -14.16 -19.83 23.34
N LYS A 530 -15.19 -18.99 23.44
CA LYS A 530 -15.29 -17.94 24.46
C LYS A 530 -15.41 -18.55 25.85
N GLN A 531 -16.26 -19.54 26.02
CA GLN A 531 -16.43 -20.26 27.28
C GLN A 531 -15.13 -20.97 27.70
N ALA A 532 -14.48 -21.68 26.76
CA ALA A 532 -13.22 -22.38 27.01
C ALA A 532 -12.10 -21.43 27.41
N CYS A 533 -11.97 -20.23 26.81
CA CYS A 533 -11.03 -19.22 27.23
C CYS A 533 -11.18 -18.87 28.72
N ALA A 534 -12.41 -18.67 29.19
CA ALA A 534 -12.67 -18.32 30.58
C ALA A 534 -12.49 -19.52 31.53
N GLU A 535 -13.17 -20.64 31.25
CA GLU A 535 -13.27 -21.76 32.17
C GLU A 535 -12.03 -22.67 32.19
N LEU A 536 -11.39 -22.87 31.05
CA LEU A 536 -10.25 -23.78 30.94
C LEU A 536 -8.89 -23.04 31.06
N PHE A 537 -8.81 -21.80 30.60
CA PHE A 537 -7.55 -21.08 30.47
C PHE A 537 -7.46 -19.81 31.31
N GLY A 538 -8.55 -19.39 31.99
CA GLY A 538 -8.58 -18.23 32.87
C GLY A 538 -8.49 -16.89 32.14
N VAL A 539 -8.90 -16.82 30.85
CA VAL A 539 -8.96 -15.60 30.05
C VAL A 539 -10.39 -15.12 29.97
N ASN A 540 -10.78 -14.24 30.90
CA ASN A 540 -12.18 -13.81 31.09
C ASN A 540 -12.59 -12.65 30.18
N ASP A 541 -11.65 -11.97 29.57
CA ASP A 541 -11.85 -10.80 28.69
C ASP A 541 -11.91 -11.18 27.18
N ALA A 542 -11.97 -12.46 26.86
CA ALA A 542 -12.16 -12.92 25.49
C ALA A 542 -13.51 -12.48 24.92
N VAL A 543 -13.49 -11.89 23.73
CA VAL A 543 -14.67 -11.34 23.04
C VAL A 543 -15.01 -12.19 21.82
N LYS A 544 -16.31 -12.45 21.60
CA LYS A 544 -16.75 -13.05 20.33
C LYS A 544 -16.83 -12.00 19.24
N VAL A 545 -16.20 -12.30 18.09
CA VAL A 545 -16.18 -11.45 16.89
C VAL A 545 -16.61 -12.27 15.67
N LEU A 546 -16.94 -11.59 14.59
CA LEU A 546 -17.19 -12.24 13.30
C LEU A 546 -15.88 -12.77 12.68
N ASP A 547 -16.03 -13.87 11.91
CA ASP A 547 -14.95 -14.31 11.03
C ASP A 547 -14.53 -13.17 10.09
N PRO A 548 -13.24 -13.01 9.78
CA PRO A 548 -12.76 -11.95 8.87
C PRO A 548 -13.52 -11.87 7.56
N THR A 549 -13.99 -13.00 7.05
CA THR A 549 -14.74 -13.06 5.78
C THR A 549 -16.06 -12.28 5.82
N LEU A 550 -16.69 -12.20 6.99
CA LEU A 550 -17.96 -11.47 7.15
C LEU A 550 -17.78 -9.97 7.39
N ILE A 551 -16.60 -9.52 7.78
CA ILE A 551 -16.31 -8.09 7.98
C ILE A 551 -15.52 -7.48 6.82
N CYS A 552 -14.99 -8.29 5.92
CA CYS A 552 -14.32 -7.83 4.70
C CYS A 552 -15.38 -7.29 3.72
N PRO A 553 -15.15 -6.12 3.09
CA PRO A 553 -16.05 -5.62 2.05
C PRO A 553 -16.22 -6.63 0.92
N VAL A 554 -17.45 -6.80 0.44
CA VAL A 554 -17.76 -7.77 -0.62
C VAL A 554 -17.02 -7.47 -1.93
N GLU A 555 -16.70 -6.21 -2.16
CA GLU A 555 -15.95 -5.72 -3.32
C GLU A 555 -14.57 -6.37 -3.42
N GLU A 556 -13.93 -6.67 -2.28
CA GLU A 556 -12.65 -7.37 -2.26
C GLU A 556 -12.75 -8.78 -2.85
N TYR A 557 -13.86 -9.47 -2.63
CA TYR A 557 -14.10 -10.79 -3.24
C TYR A 557 -14.47 -10.67 -4.72
N ARG A 558 -15.20 -9.61 -5.11
CA ARG A 558 -15.53 -9.36 -6.52
C ARG A 558 -14.27 -9.13 -7.36
N GLU A 559 -13.29 -8.39 -6.80
CA GLU A 559 -11.98 -8.22 -7.46
C GLU A 559 -11.27 -9.57 -7.71
N LEU A 560 -11.37 -10.52 -6.77
CA LEU A 560 -10.82 -11.86 -6.98
C LEU A 560 -11.61 -12.68 -8.01
N GLU A 561 -12.94 -12.60 -7.98
CA GLU A 561 -13.81 -13.28 -8.94
C GLU A 561 -13.53 -12.86 -10.39
N GLU A 562 -13.19 -11.60 -10.63
CA GLU A 562 -12.85 -11.12 -11.96
C GLU A 562 -11.64 -11.83 -12.57
N ARG A 563 -10.76 -12.38 -11.74
CA ARG A 563 -9.59 -13.17 -12.14
C ARG A 563 -9.91 -14.63 -12.44
N SER A 564 -11.14 -15.09 -12.18
CA SER A 564 -11.55 -16.46 -12.50
C SER A 564 -11.47 -16.71 -14.00
N THR A 565 -10.93 -17.87 -14.34
CA THR A 565 -10.85 -18.35 -15.73
C THR A 565 -12.09 -19.13 -16.17
N MET A 566 -12.96 -19.52 -15.21
CA MET A 566 -14.16 -20.30 -15.41
C MET A 566 -15.39 -19.42 -15.22
N LYS A 567 -16.01 -18.95 -16.32
CA LYS A 567 -17.17 -18.05 -16.29
C LYS A 567 -18.36 -18.57 -17.13
N ASP A 568 -18.43 -19.87 -17.37
CA ASP A 568 -19.29 -20.48 -18.38
C ASP A 568 -20.58 -21.14 -17.83
N GLU A 569 -20.72 -21.27 -16.51
CA GLU A 569 -21.84 -21.98 -15.89
C GLU A 569 -22.92 -21.01 -15.38
N LYS A 570 -24.17 -21.31 -15.71
CA LYS A 570 -25.34 -20.52 -15.25
C LYS A 570 -26.46 -21.45 -14.79
N ASN A 571 -27.35 -20.93 -13.95
CA ASN A 571 -28.60 -21.64 -13.53
C ASN A 571 -28.36 -22.96 -12.81
N TYR A 572 -27.46 -23.01 -11.83
CA TYR A 572 -27.14 -24.23 -11.07
C TYR A 572 -27.40 -24.05 -9.56
N ILE A 573 -27.57 -25.19 -8.89
CA ILE A 573 -27.45 -25.32 -7.44
C ILE A 573 -26.00 -25.66 -7.15
N LEU A 574 -25.34 -24.90 -6.26
CA LEU A 574 -23.99 -25.20 -5.82
C LEU A 574 -24.03 -26.20 -4.66
N ALA A 575 -23.32 -27.30 -4.77
CA ALA A 575 -23.03 -28.19 -3.66
C ALA A 575 -21.57 -28.07 -3.27
N TYR A 576 -21.30 -27.63 -2.04
CA TYR A 576 -19.97 -27.61 -1.47
C TYR A 576 -19.90 -28.44 -0.22
N ILE A 577 -19.51 -29.72 -0.41
CA ILE A 577 -19.59 -30.80 0.59
C ILE A 577 -18.19 -31.26 0.95
N LEU A 578 -17.82 -31.12 2.21
CA LEU A 578 -16.50 -31.51 2.72
C LEU A 578 -16.44 -32.98 3.08
N ASP A 579 -17.50 -33.55 3.68
CA ASP A 579 -17.59 -34.95 4.13
C ASP A 579 -18.56 -35.74 3.24
N THR A 580 -18.06 -36.24 2.12
CA THR A 580 -18.85 -37.01 1.14
C THR A 580 -19.20 -38.39 1.64
N ASN A 581 -20.41 -38.82 1.37
CA ASN A 581 -20.89 -40.17 1.60
C ASN A 581 -22.04 -40.54 0.62
N GLU A 582 -22.41 -41.83 0.58
CA GLU A 582 -23.44 -42.35 -0.32
C GLU A 582 -24.83 -41.71 -0.11
N GLU A 583 -25.20 -41.43 1.13
CA GLU A 583 -26.49 -40.79 1.41
C GLU A 583 -26.57 -39.38 0.84
N ILE A 584 -25.51 -38.58 1.02
CA ILE A 584 -25.42 -37.21 0.44
C ILE A 584 -25.50 -37.31 -1.07
N GLY A 585 -24.75 -38.23 -1.71
CA GLY A 585 -24.80 -38.44 -3.15
C GLY A 585 -26.23 -38.71 -3.65
N ARG A 586 -26.90 -39.67 -3.04
CA ARG A 586 -28.27 -40.03 -3.35
C ARG A 586 -29.25 -38.84 -3.21
N TYR A 587 -29.16 -38.06 -2.13
CA TYR A 587 -30.07 -36.93 -1.93
C TYR A 587 -29.77 -35.75 -2.85
N LEU A 588 -28.50 -35.52 -3.24
CA LEU A 588 -28.18 -34.56 -4.28
C LEU A 588 -28.75 -34.96 -5.65
N GLU A 589 -28.70 -36.25 -6.02
CA GLU A 589 -29.33 -36.72 -7.25
C GLU A 589 -30.86 -36.52 -7.22
N GLN A 590 -31.53 -36.89 -6.10
CA GLN A 590 -32.97 -36.67 -5.93
C GLN A 590 -33.31 -35.17 -5.99
N LEU A 591 -32.53 -34.31 -5.38
CA LEU A 591 -32.73 -32.87 -5.43
C LEU A 591 -32.60 -32.32 -6.87
N SER A 592 -31.58 -32.77 -7.61
CA SER A 592 -31.37 -32.39 -9.01
C SER A 592 -32.58 -32.76 -9.88
N ILE A 593 -33.09 -33.97 -9.73
CA ILE A 593 -34.28 -34.46 -10.45
C ILE A 593 -35.54 -33.66 -10.06
N ALA A 594 -35.77 -33.49 -8.75
CA ALA A 594 -36.97 -32.81 -8.24
C ALA A 594 -37.01 -31.33 -8.65
N LYS A 595 -35.87 -30.65 -8.65
CA LYS A 595 -35.75 -29.22 -9.04
C LYS A 595 -35.55 -29.02 -10.54
N LYS A 596 -35.29 -30.10 -11.31
CA LYS A 596 -34.88 -30.02 -12.74
C LYS A 596 -33.74 -29.06 -12.95
N LYS A 597 -32.74 -29.10 -12.06
CA LYS A 597 -31.60 -28.18 -12.02
C LYS A 597 -30.30 -28.96 -12.02
N LYS A 598 -29.29 -28.36 -12.71
CA LYS A 598 -27.89 -28.81 -12.62
C LYS A 598 -27.39 -28.57 -11.20
N ILE A 599 -26.66 -29.52 -10.64
CA ILE A 599 -25.86 -29.33 -9.42
C ILE A 599 -24.41 -29.30 -9.79
N LEU A 600 -23.71 -28.24 -9.41
CA LEU A 600 -22.26 -28.19 -9.45
C LEU A 600 -21.71 -28.58 -8.09
N LEU A 601 -20.94 -29.66 -8.04
CA LEU A 601 -20.31 -30.16 -6.82
C LEU A 601 -18.82 -29.70 -6.81
N LEU A 602 -18.45 -28.91 -5.81
CA LEU A 602 -17.07 -28.50 -5.59
C LEU A 602 -16.37 -29.42 -4.61
N LEU A 603 -15.16 -29.86 -4.96
CA LEU A 603 -14.28 -30.64 -4.11
C LEU A 603 -13.06 -29.79 -3.73
N ASP A 604 -12.72 -29.68 -2.43
CA ASP A 604 -11.67 -28.81 -1.89
C ASP A 604 -10.39 -29.55 -1.49
N GLU A 605 -10.34 -30.84 -1.66
CA GLU A 605 -9.20 -31.63 -1.20
C GLU A 605 -8.09 -31.78 -2.27
N PRO A 606 -6.88 -32.23 -1.87
CA PRO A 606 -5.85 -32.49 -2.84
C PRO A 606 -6.32 -33.47 -3.93
N PRO A 607 -5.83 -33.32 -5.18
CA PRO A 607 -6.28 -34.14 -6.30
C PRO A 607 -6.27 -35.66 -6.08
N TRP A 608 -5.31 -36.14 -5.29
CA TRP A 608 -5.21 -37.57 -4.96
C TRP A 608 -6.32 -38.10 -4.02
N LEU A 609 -7.14 -37.22 -3.43
CA LEU A 609 -8.29 -37.60 -2.62
C LEU A 609 -9.62 -37.41 -3.35
N TRP A 610 -9.62 -36.81 -4.55
CA TRP A 610 -10.86 -36.56 -5.30
C TRP A 610 -11.52 -37.86 -5.76
N ASP A 611 -10.73 -38.80 -6.27
CA ASP A 611 -11.28 -40.11 -6.69
C ASP A 611 -11.96 -40.82 -5.54
N GLU A 612 -11.33 -40.84 -4.37
CA GLU A 612 -11.90 -41.43 -3.16
C GLU A 612 -13.19 -40.73 -2.71
N LYS A 613 -13.20 -39.38 -2.74
CA LYS A 613 -14.41 -38.59 -2.40
C LYS A 613 -15.52 -38.81 -3.40
N TYR A 614 -15.19 -38.89 -4.67
CA TYR A 614 -16.16 -39.22 -5.73
C TYR A 614 -16.75 -40.61 -5.57
N GLU A 615 -15.91 -41.60 -5.36
CA GLU A 615 -16.35 -42.98 -5.13
C GLU A 615 -17.27 -43.13 -3.90
N ARG A 616 -16.97 -42.35 -2.83
CA ARG A 616 -17.84 -42.36 -1.62
C ARG A 616 -19.25 -41.85 -1.88
N LEU A 617 -19.45 -40.97 -2.85
CA LEU A 617 -20.78 -40.45 -3.21
C LEU A 617 -21.64 -41.46 -3.95
N LYS A 618 -21.04 -42.46 -4.60
CA LYS A 618 -21.73 -43.50 -5.37
C LYS A 618 -22.83 -42.98 -6.29
N LEU A 619 -22.51 -41.90 -7.00
CA LEU A 619 -23.46 -41.30 -7.94
C LEU A 619 -23.82 -42.29 -9.04
N SER A 620 -25.11 -42.35 -9.35
CA SER A 620 -25.67 -43.30 -10.34
C SER A 620 -25.39 -42.91 -11.81
N GLY A 621 -24.56 -41.92 -12.03
CA GLY A 621 -24.30 -41.35 -13.37
C GLY A 621 -25.35 -40.33 -13.80
N CYS A 622 -26.04 -39.72 -12.85
CA CYS A 622 -27.02 -38.65 -13.12
C CYS A 622 -26.33 -37.51 -13.88
N ALA A 623 -26.72 -37.30 -15.12
CA ALA A 623 -26.13 -36.30 -16.02
C ALA A 623 -26.25 -34.85 -15.54
N ASN A 624 -27.06 -34.61 -14.51
CA ASN A 624 -27.28 -33.26 -13.98
C ASN A 624 -26.33 -32.88 -12.82
N ILE A 625 -25.47 -33.79 -12.34
CA ILE A 625 -24.44 -33.49 -11.35
C ILE A 625 -23.10 -33.38 -12.06
N VAL A 626 -22.50 -32.22 -11.97
CA VAL A 626 -21.19 -31.94 -12.56
C VAL A 626 -20.21 -31.65 -11.44
N ILE A 627 -19.15 -32.44 -11.36
CA ILE A 627 -18.06 -32.21 -10.43
C ILE A 627 -17.10 -31.18 -11.02
N LYS A 628 -16.75 -30.18 -10.24
CA LYS A 628 -15.72 -29.19 -10.55
C LYS A 628 -14.53 -29.45 -9.63
N ASP A 629 -13.49 -29.93 -10.23
CA ASP A 629 -12.18 -30.16 -9.65
C ASP A 629 -11.16 -29.20 -10.27
N HIS A 630 -9.93 -29.23 -9.80
CA HIS A 630 -8.83 -28.36 -10.31
C HIS A 630 -9.14 -26.85 -10.27
N ILE A 631 -10.04 -26.42 -9.39
CA ILE A 631 -10.36 -24.99 -9.19
C ILE A 631 -9.43 -24.36 -8.16
N GLY A 632 -9.30 -23.03 -8.25
CA GLY A 632 -8.63 -22.20 -7.24
C GLY A 632 -9.63 -21.38 -6.41
N LEU A 633 -9.13 -20.50 -5.56
CA LEU A 633 -9.98 -19.63 -4.77
C LEU A 633 -10.83 -18.69 -5.66
N TYR A 634 -10.29 -18.22 -6.77
CA TYR A 634 -11.00 -17.30 -7.68
C TYR A 634 -12.22 -17.94 -8.30
N GLU A 635 -12.08 -19.18 -8.77
CA GLU A 635 -13.19 -20.00 -9.30
C GLU A 635 -14.19 -20.35 -8.21
N TRP A 636 -13.70 -20.71 -7.01
CA TRP A 636 -14.57 -21.04 -5.87
C TRP A 636 -15.47 -19.86 -5.49
N LEU A 637 -14.92 -18.63 -5.40
CA LEU A 637 -15.67 -17.41 -5.15
C LEU A 637 -16.69 -17.15 -6.27
N TRP A 638 -16.26 -17.29 -7.51
CA TRP A 638 -17.13 -17.10 -8.68
C TRP A 638 -18.33 -18.05 -8.66
N TYR A 639 -18.12 -19.32 -8.33
CA TYR A 639 -19.21 -20.29 -8.24
C TYR A 639 -20.21 -19.95 -7.12
N PHE A 640 -19.76 -19.45 -5.98
CA PHE A 640 -20.67 -19.01 -4.92
C PHE A 640 -21.49 -17.79 -5.35
N SER A 641 -20.89 -16.81 -5.97
CA SER A 641 -21.57 -15.58 -6.38
C SER A 641 -22.58 -15.77 -7.50
N HIS A 642 -22.38 -16.77 -8.37
CA HIS A 642 -23.25 -17.05 -9.53
C HIS A 642 -24.22 -18.22 -9.31
N ALA A 643 -24.17 -18.90 -8.16
CA ALA A 643 -25.12 -19.91 -7.81
C ALA A 643 -26.54 -19.35 -7.64
N GLN A 644 -27.57 -20.14 -7.96
CA GLN A 644 -28.95 -19.81 -7.61
C GLN A 644 -29.26 -20.12 -6.14
N SER A 645 -28.73 -21.19 -5.62
CA SER A 645 -28.82 -21.61 -4.23
C SER A 645 -27.66 -22.52 -3.86
N VAL A 646 -27.46 -22.76 -2.57
CA VAL A 646 -26.30 -23.48 -2.06
C VAL A 646 -26.74 -24.61 -1.11
N VAL A 647 -26.14 -25.79 -1.25
CA VAL A 647 -26.18 -26.90 -0.28
C VAL A 647 -24.75 -27.13 0.22
N THR A 648 -24.53 -27.07 1.53
CA THR A 648 -23.19 -27.21 2.08
C THR A 648 -23.16 -27.83 3.47
N ASP A 649 -22.05 -28.49 3.81
CA ASP A 649 -21.68 -28.89 5.17
C ASP A 649 -20.48 -28.12 5.69
N SER A 650 -20.08 -27.09 4.94
CA SER A 650 -18.94 -26.22 5.23
C SER A 650 -19.36 -24.95 5.96
N PHE A 651 -18.63 -24.60 7.03
CA PHE A 651 -18.81 -23.33 7.73
C PHE A 651 -18.62 -22.12 6.79
N HIS A 652 -17.55 -22.13 5.99
CA HIS A 652 -17.32 -21.05 5.02
C HIS A 652 -18.27 -21.13 3.82
N GLY A 653 -18.76 -22.32 3.47
CA GLY A 653 -19.83 -22.46 2.49
C GLY A 653 -21.11 -21.75 2.94
N THR A 654 -21.45 -21.85 4.23
CA THR A 654 -22.55 -21.10 4.85
C THR A 654 -22.29 -19.59 4.84
N ILE A 655 -21.10 -19.16 5.25
CA ILE A 655 -20.70 -17.76 5.24
C ILE A 655 -20.81 -17.13 3.84
N PHE A 656 -20.26 -17.78 2.82
CA PHE A 656 -20.30 -17.26 1.45
C PHE A 656 -21.69 -17.34 0.81
N SER A 657 -22.58 -18.18 1.32
CA SER A 657 -24.00 -18.11 0.96
C SER A 657 -24.64 -16.83 1.50
N ILE A 658 -24.34 -16.46 2.75
CA ILE A 658 -24.82 -15.22 3.37
C ILE A 658 -24.23 -14.00 2.67
N ILE A 659 -22.91 -13.94 2.44
CA ILE A 659 -22.22 -12.83 1.75
C ILE A 659 -22.83 -12.57 0.36
N ASN A 660 -23.13 -13.64 -0.38
CA ASN A 660 -23.67 -13.56 -1.73
C ASN A 660 -25.21 -13.52 -1.78
N LYS A 661 -25.88 -13.44 -0.63
CA LYS A 661 -27.36 -13.41 -0.52
C LYS A 661 -28.02 -14.57 -1.24
N LYS A 662 -27.46 -15.77 -1.12
CA LYS A 662 -28.00 -16.96 -1.76
C LYS A 662 -28.92 -17.70 -0.82
N PRO A 663 -30.07 -18.19 -1.30
CA PRO A 663 -30.84 -19.21 -0.55
C PRO A 663 -29.94 -20.43 -0.29
N PHE A 664 -29.93 -20.93 0.93
CA PHE A 664 -29.04 -22.03 1.27
C PHE A 664 -29.65 -23.04 2.25
N LEU A 665 -29.05 -24.22 2.26
CA LEU A 665 -29.25 -25.27 3.24
C LEU A 665 -27.89 -25.74 3.74
N THR A 666 -27.70 -25.66 5.05
CA THR A 666 -26.46 -26.08 5.71
C THR A 666 -26.70 -27.40 6.45
N LEU A 667 -25.88 -28.40 6.21
CA LEU A 667 -25.81 -29.62 7.02
C LEU A 667 -24.82 -29.43 8.16
N SER A 668 -25.24 -29.72 9.37
CA SER A 668 -24.35 -29.68 10.54
C SER A 668 -23.30 -30.77 10.43
N ASN A 669 -22.05 -30.38 10.64
CA ASN A 669 -20.93 -31.33 10.62
C ASN A 669 -20.33 -31.46 12.03
N ALA A 670 -20.76 -32.50 12.75
CA ALA A 670 -20.33 -32.77 14.12
C ALA A 670 -18.81 -33.04 14.24
N ARG A 671 -18.20 -33.66 13.22
CA ARG A 671 -16.77 -33.98 13.21
C ARG A 671 -15.91 -32.72 13.10
N ARG A 672 -16.45 -31.67 12.49
CA ARG A 672 -15.76 -30.39 12.23
C ARG A 672 -16.22 -29.27 13.16
N GLY A 673 -17.04 -29.55 14.18
CA GLY A 673 -17.52 -28.57 15.17
C GLY A 673 -18.87 -27.94 14.82
N ALA A 674 -19.95 -28.63 15.18
CA ALA A 674 -21.35 -28.20 14.93
C ALA A 674 -21.68 -26.85 15.58
N GLN A 675 -21.13 -26.57 16.77
CA GLN A 675 -21.45 -25.38 17.57
C GLN A 675 -21.16 -24.06 16.83
N ARG A 676 -20.14 -24.00 15.95
CA ARG A 676 -19.81 -22.78 15.21
C ARG A 676 -20.91 -22.38 14.21
N PHE A 677 -21.66 -23.34 13.64
CA PHE A 677 -22.82 -23.04 12.78
C PHE A 677 -23.92 -22.36 13.58
N VAL A 678 -24.20 -22.89 14.79
CA VAL A 678 -25.19 -22.31 15.72
C VAL A 678 -24.75 -20.93 16.14
N SER A 679 -23.45 -20.74 16.50
CA SER A 679 -22.86 -19.47 16.89
C SER A 679 -22.92 -18.39 15.79
N LEU A 680 -22.99 -18.81 14.52
CA LEU A 680 -23.15 -17.92 13.37
C LEU A 680 -24.62 -17.64 13.05
N LEU A 681 -25.42 -18.70 12.89
CA LEU A 681 -26.75 -18.57 12.30
C LEU A 681 -27.80 -18.06 13.29
N LYS A 682 -27.72 -18.45 14.57
CA LYS A 682 -28.66 -18.02 15.58
C LYS A 682 -28.68 -16.48 15.80
N PRO A 683 -27.53 -15.77 15.94
CA PRO A 683 -27.57 -14.33 16.05
C PRO A 683 -28.08 -13.60 14.80
N LEU A 684 -28.07 -14.27 13.64
CA LEU A 684 -28.59 -13.73 12.38
C LEU A 684 -30.05 -14.12 12.10
N GLU A 685 -30.68 -14.84 13.03
CA GLU A 685 -32.05 -15.36 12.88
C GLU A 685 -32.22 -16.27 11.63
N LEU A 686 -31.17 -17.08 11.32
CA LEU A 686 -31.09 -18.00 10.16
C LEU A 686 -30.90 -19.45 10.56
N GLU A 687 -31.19 -19.82 11.81
CA GLU A 687 -31.07 -21.20 12.31
C GLU A 687 -32.02 -22.20 11.63
N ASP A 688 -33.08 -21.73 10.99
CA ASP A 688 -33.97 -22.51 10.16
C ASP A 688 -33.30 -23.06 8.88
N ARG A 689 -32.07 -22.65 8.60
CA ARG A 689 -31.23 -23.12 7.50
C ARG A 689 -30.22 -24.19 7.92
N LEU A 690 -30.18 -24.54 9.22
CA LEU A 690 -29.26 -25.54 9.77
C LEU A 690 -29.98 -26.88 10.03
N PHE A 691 -29.52 -27.91 9.36
CA PHE A 691 -30.08 -29.26 9.42
C PHE A 691 -29.01 -30.27 9.84
N GLN A 692 -29.43 -31.46 10.23
CA GLN A 692 -28.49 -32.44 10.81
C GLN A 692 -28.32 -33.71 9.96
N LYS A 693 -29.27 -34.03 9.10
CA LYS A 693 -29.29 -35.31 8.38
C LYS A 693 -29.22 -35.11 6.87
N PRO A 694 -28.57 -36.00 6.12
CA PRO A 694 -28.52 -35.91 4.65
C PRO A 694 -29.91 -35.88 3.99
N GLU A 695 -30.91 -36.56 4.55
CA GLU A 695 -32.31 -36.59 4.04
C GLU A 695 -32.95 -35.18 4.05
N ASP A 696 -32.48 -34.28 4.90
CA ASP A 696 -32.98 -32.91 5.00
C ASP A 696 -32.75 -32.11 3.72
N ILE A 697 -31.78 -32.49 2.89
CA ILE A 697 -31.52 -31.88 1.57
C ILE A 697 -32.78 -31.87 0.73
N CYS A 698 -33.53 -33.01 0.71
CA CYS A 698 -34.75 -33.12 -0.06
C CYS A 698 -35.98 -32.68 0.74
N ARG A 699 -36.05 -33.04 2.03
CA ARG A 699 -37.19 -32.71 2.92
C ARG A 699 -37.38 -31.19 3.03
N HIS A 700 -36.29 -30.45 3.10
CA HIS A 700 -36.26 -28.98 3.24
C HIS A 700 -35.81 -28.23 1.98
N ALA A 701 -35.98 -28.86 0.81
CA ALA A 701 -35.60 -28.27 -0.48
C ALA A 701 -36.29 -26.92 -0.78
N ASN A 702 -37.32 -26.54 -0.03
CA ASN A 702 -37.95 -25.21 -0.11
C ASN A 702 -37.03 -24.10 0.43
N CYS A 703 -36.10 -24.39 1.32
CA CYS A 703 -35.05 -23.44 1.77
C CYS A 703 -34.14 -22.95 0.63
N LEU A 704 -34.09 -23.65 -0.50
CA LEU A 704 -33.35 -23.29 -1.69
C LEU A 704 -34.11 -22.34 -2.65
N LYS A 705 -35.29 -21.87 -2.25
CA LYS A 705 -36.00 -20.78 -2.90
C LYS A 705 -35.51 -19.44 -2.37
N GLU A 706 -36.20 -18.35 -2.71
CA GLU A 706 -35.88 -17.02 -2.23
C GLU A 706 -35.76 -16.95 -0.71
N LEU A 707 -34.82 -16.21 -0.22
CA LEU A 707 -34.56 -15.90 1.18
C LEU A 707 -34.47 -14.39 1.35
N ASP A 708 -35.31 -13.83 2.22
CA ASP A 708 -35.24 -12.45 2.61
C ASP A 708 -34.09 -12.26 3.63
N TYR A 709 -33.12 -11.48 3.25
CA TYR A 709 -31.95 -11.16 4.08
C TYR A 709 -32.08 -9.85 4.87
N THR A 710 -33.19 -9.11 4.74
CA THR A 710 -33.32 -7.77 5.33
C THR A 710 -32.99 -7.77 6.81
N ARG A 711 -33.58 -8.67 7.58
CA ARG A 711 -33.31 -8.77 9.02
C ARG A 711 -31.91 -9.28 9.34
N ALA A 712 -31.45 -10.28 8.64
CA ALA A 712 -30.09 -10.80 8.82
C ALA A 712 -29.02 -9.74 8.50
N ASP A 713 -29.26 -8.86 7.53
CA ASP A 713 -28.34 -7.76 7.16
C ASP A 713 -28.26 -6.69 8.24
N GLU A 714 -29.37 -6.33 8.87
CA GLU A 714 -29.35 -5.40 10.00
C GLU A 714 -28.50 -5.95 11.15
N LEU A 715 -28.73 -7.21 11.53
CA LEU A 715 -28.01 -7.90 12.60
C LEU A 715 -26.52 -8.04 12.24
N LEU A 716 -26.24 -8.50 11.02
CA LEU A 716 -24.86 -8.63 10.53
C LEU A 716 -24.13 -7.29 10.55
N GLY A 717 -24.78 -6.21 10.12
CA GLY A 717 -24.22 -4.85 10.12
C GLY A 717 -23.86 -4.37 11.53
N GLN A 718 -24.67 -4.72 12.54
CA GLN A 718 -24.34 -4.44 13.94
C GLN A 718 -23.11 -5.22 14.39
N MET A 719 -23.09 -6.53 14.17
CA MET A 719 -21.96 -7.40 14.53
C MET A 719 -20.66 -7.03 13.81
N GLN A 720 -20.76 -6.54 12.56
CA GLN A 720 -19.62 -6.01 11.81
C GLN A 720 -19.02 -4.78 12.51
N ARG A 721 -19.84 -3.82 12.90
CA ARG A 721 -19.39 -2.62 13.63
C ARG A 721 -18.69 -2.98 14.94
N GLU A 722 -19.25 -3.90 15.71
CA GLU A 722 -18.68 -4.38 16.97
C GLU A 722 -17.33 -5.10 16.74
N SER A 723 -17.24 -5.94 15.71
CA SER A 723 -16.01 -6.66 15.35
C SER A 723 -14.91 -5.71 14.85
N PHE A 724 -15.27 -4.68 14.06
CA PHE A 724 -14.32 -3.64 13.65
C PHE A 724 -13.84 -2.79 14.82
N ALA A 725 -14.74 -2.37 15.71
CA ALA A 725 -14.38 -1.58 16.89
C ALA A 725 -13.41 -2.36 17.79
N TRP A 726 -13.66 -3.67 17.97
CA TRP A 726 -12.76 -4.53 18.71
C TRP A 726 -11.37 -4.65 18.04
N LEU A 727 -11.34 -4.90 16.72
CA LEU A 727 -10.09 -5.04 15.96
C LEU A 727 -9.28 -3.73 15.99
N GLU A 728 -9.94 -2.60 15.82
CA GLU A 728 -9.31 -1.28 15.87
C GLU A 728 -8.69 -1.02 17.24
N ASN A 729 -9.42 -1.31 18.32
CA ASN A 729 -8.87 -1.23 19.67
C ASN A 729 -7.69 -2.19 19.85
N ALA A 730 -7.78 -3.43 19.38
CA ALA A 730 -6.68 -4.40 19.49
C ALA A 730 -5.41 -3.95 18.75
N LEU A 731 -5.57 -3.34 17.58
CA LEU A 731 -4.45 -2.86 16.76
C LEU A 731 -3.78 -1.62 17.35
N PHE A 732 -4.55 -0.64 17.80
CA PHE A 732 -4.06 0.71 18.06
C PHE A 732 -4.00 1.08 19.55
N SER A 733 -4.59 0.30 20.47
CA SER A 733 -4.37 0.50 21.92
C SER A 733 -2.91 0.24 22.29
N PRO A 734 -2.42 0.85 23.36
CA PRO A 734 -1.09 0.52 23.90
C PRO A 734 -0.98 -0.98 24.23
N LYS A 735 0.25 -1.52 24.14
CA LYS A 735 0.52 -2.88 24.61
C LYS A 735 0.19 -2.99 26.11
N LYS A 736 -0.48 -4.05 26.51
CA LYS A 736 -0.71 -4.36 27.92
C LYS A 736 0.62 -4.75 28.58
N VAL A 737 0.94 -4.12 29.70
CA VAL A 737 2.11 -4.48 30.50
C VAL A 737 1.67 -5.58 31.49
N HIS A 738 2.07 -6.81 31.21
CA HIS A 738 1.79 -7.93 32.10
C HIS A 738 2.81 -7.95 33.24
N GLY A 739 2.48 -7.36 34.38
CA GLY A 739 3.17 -7.57 35.63
C GLY A 739 4.37 -6.67 35.97
N TYR A 740 4.74 -5.71 35.11
CA TYR A 740 5.75 -4.68 35.43
C TYR A 740 5.19 -3.28 35.16
N THR A 741 5.37 -2.36 36.10
CA THR A 741 5.11 -0.96 35.85
C THR A 741 6.26 -0.36 35.05
N VAL A 742 5.97 0.59 34.14
CA VAL A 742 6.94 1.26 33.26
C VAL A 742 8.11 1.90 34.06
N TYR A 743 7.94 2.14 35.33
CA TYR A 743 8.97 2.66 36.25
C TYR A 743 10.16 1.71 36.44
N ASP A 744 9.94 0.39 36.41
CA ASP A 744 10.99 -0.60 36.66
C ASP A 744 11.98 -0.75 35.51
N ILE A 745 11.60 -0.31 34.30
CA ILE A 745 12.45 -0.40 33.10
C ILE A 745 13.35 0.83 32.94
N GLN A 746 12.96 1.99 33.49
CA GLN A 746 13.79 3.19 33.45
C GLN A 746 14.91 3.15 34.51
N ASP A 747 14.65 2.61 35.68
CA ASP A 747 15.65 2.47 36.73
C ASP A 747 16.72 1.43 36.44
N ALA A 748 16.39 0.36 35.72
CA ALA A 748 17.35 -0.68 35.29
C ALA A 748 18.36 -0.21 34.22
N ARG A 749 18.18 0.97 33.64
CA ARG A 749 19.08 1.54 32.62
C ARG A 749 20.05 2.59 33.16
N THR A 750 19.90 3.01 34.42
CA THR A 750 20.77 4.03 35.04
C THR A 750 21.93 3.43 35.81
N ASP A 751 21.98 2.10 36.01
CA ASP A 751 23.03 1.41 36.77
C ASP A 751 23.90 0.47 35.90
N LYS A 752 24.24 0.90 34.67
CA LYS A 752 25.36 0.29 33.94
C LYS A 752 26.08 1.30 33.07
#